data_c159af8bce330eeec5c3bef5d163ef0a
#
_entry.id   c159af8bce330eeec5c3bef5d163ef0a
#
_cell.length_a   1.000
_cell.length_b   1.000
_cell.length_c   1.000
_cell.angle_alpha   90.00
_cell.angle_beta   90.00
_cell.angle_gamma   90.00
#
_symmetry.space_group_name_H-M   'P 1'
#
loop_
_entity.id
_entity.type
_entity.pdbx_description
1 polymer ?
#
loop_
_entity_poly.entity_id
_entity_poly.type
_entity_poly.pdbx_seq_one_letter_code
_entity_poly.pdbx_strand_id
1 'polypeptide(L)'
;MADNTDNRDGQGGEELPDDLKRLVDAAEEDAADAGEQDVEQPEPGHTVTSGPVSEEDKARSLIDMSTVANPHGSIIEDANGGEGTTVRAAYLGKEMASSFLEYSMSVIVSRALPDVRDGLKPVHRRILYAMNESGYTPNRPHMKSARTVGDVIGKYHPHGDSAVYDTMVRLAQPFSMRVPLIDGHGNFGSIDGDSAAAMRYTEARLGKAAMELLRDLDKETVDFQPNYDESLEEPTVLPARFPSLLVNGSNGIAVGMATNIPPHNLGETIDATCMMLDNPEVTTAELMTALPGPDFPTGGIIMGKKGILDAYETGRGSLTVRAKCKIEEGKNGKSSIVVTEIPYQVNRQRLLEKLGELVREKKLPEISNIHDGADRHGIDIIIELKKDAIPQVVLNKLYKHTQLQVGFGVIMLALVDGVPRVLSLKETLHYYIAHQEDVIVRRTRYELSKAEERAHILEGYVVALDHIDEVISIIRSSQTDKEAAARLTERFGLTDKQTTAILEMRLRRLTGLEREKIQSELEELREKIAYYNRVLSDPQLVRDIIKEELQEIKKKFDTPRRTQLSDAAKDLDVEDLIAEENMVVTVTKAGYVKRLPVATYRQQKRGGKGMQGVNLKDADFVEHLFVASTHSYMLFFSTAGKVYRLKVYELPEASRHARGTAIVNLLPLEKGETISAVIATKDFPADEYLMFATEHGMVKKTSMEQYDRTRRDGLIAINLKDGDRLISVRRVAQGENVIMVSSAGKAIMWPEDEVRAMGRGTMGVRGMNAPADAKVLGMEIARPETDLFVITEKGYGKRTPISEYPSHHRGGQGVFTITMTEKKGLLAAMKIVGSDDEIMIMSEEGVVVRTSVEGISELGRSTQGVRVMNVAENDRVTAVAIAAHGKKKRAANADGAEEVDESSIDEMEE
;
A
#
# COMPACT_ATOMS: atom_id res chain seq x y z
N MET A 1 -40.53 -24.53 -41.22
CA MET A 1 -40.03 -25.06 -42.49
C MET A 1 -38.56 -24.71 -42.46
N ALA A 2 -37.82 -25.62 -42.00
CA ALA A 2 -37.04 -26.64 -42.69
C ALA A 2 -35.69 -26.03 -43.07
N ASP A 3 -34.67 -26.34 -42.34
CA ASP A 3 -33.66 -27.40 -42.53
C ASP A 3 -32.61 -27.02 -43.61
N ASN A 4 -31.39 -26.90 -43.33
CA ASN A 4 -30.35 -27.92 -43.26
C ASN A 4 -28.94 -27.31 -43.00
N THR A 5 -28.28 -27.76 -42.00
CA THR A 5 -26.95 -28.43 -41.90
C THR A 5 -25.96 -28.22 -43.06
N ASP A 6 -24.74 -27.75 -42.80
CA ASP A 6 -23.55 -28.63 -42.77
C ASP A 6 -22.30 -27.99 -42.19
N ASN A 7 -21.75 -28.69 -41.31
CA ASN A 7 -20.45 -28.87 -40.70
C ASN A 7 -19.26 -28.71 -41.66
N ARG A 8 -18.17 -28.04 -41.20
CA ARG A 8 -16.80 -28.53 -41.39
C ARG A 8 -15.77 -27.75 -40.56
N ASP A 9 -15.29 -28.44 -39.58
CA ASP A 9 -14.01 -28.44 -38.92
C ASP A 9 -12.85 -27.72 -39.63
N GLY A 10 -12.05 -27.01 -38.83
CA GLY A 10 -10.75 -26.45 -39.16
C GLY A 10 -9.98 -26.07 -37.91
N GLN A 11 -9.70 -27.10 -37.07
CA GLN A 11 -8.64 -27.00 -36.04
C GLN A 11 -7.29 -26.97 -36.75
N GLY A 12 -6.46 -25.98 -36.41
CA GLY A 12 -5.07 -25.87 -36.75
C GLY A 12 -4.38 -25.14 -35.60
N GLY A 13 -4.35 -25.76 -34.42
CA GLY A 13 -3.40 -25.38 -33.36
C GLY A 13 -2.07 -26.06 -33.68
N GLU A 14 -1.07 -25.30 -34.07
CA GLU A 14 0.31 -25.81 -34.10
C GLU A 14 0.74 -26.13 -32.68
N GLU A 15 0.87 -27.41 -32.37
CA GLU A 15 1.50 -27.89 -31.14
C GLU A 15 3.00 -27.56 -31.19
N LEU A 16 3.50 -26.90 -30.15
CA LEU A 16 4.92 -26.67 -29.95
C LEU A 16 5.69 -28.01 -29.93
N PRO A 17 6.88 -28.08 -30.53
CA PRO A 17 7.71 -29.28 -30.52
C PRO A 17 8.02 -29.72 -29.09
N ASP A 18 8.05 -31.05 -28.88
CA ASP A 18 8.23 -31.69 -27.57
C ASP A 18 9.54 -31.24 -26.84
N ASP A 19 10.55 -30.84 -27.55
CA ASP A 19 11.81 -30.34 -27.00
C ASP A 19 11.65 -28.91 -26.40
N LEU A 20 10.72 -28.12 -26.92
CA LEU A 20 10.39 -26.79 -26.36
C LEU A 20 9.46 -26.90 -25.12
N LYS A 21 8.57 -27.89 -25.09
CA LYS A 21 7.76 -28.16 -23.88
C LYS A 21 8.63 -28.58 -22.71
N ARG A 22 9.64 -29.45 -22.92
CA ARG A 22 10.60 -29.86 -21.89
C ARG A 22 11.48 -28.73 -21.36
N LEU A 23 11.78 -27.71 -22.17
CA LEU A 23 12.53 -26.53 -21.71
C LEU A 23 11.66 -25.55 -20.91
N VAL A 24 10.36 -25.49 -21.19
CA VAL A 24 9.41 -24.67 -20.41
C VAL A 24 9.13 -25.33 -19.07
N ASP A 25 8.90 -26.63 -19.04
CA ASP A 25 8.67 -27.41 -17.82
C ASP A 25 9.91 -27.37 -16.89
N ALA A 26 11.12 -27.46 -17.42
CA ALA A 26 12.36 -27.33 -16.64
C ALA A 26 12.57 -25.91 -16.08
N ALA A 27 12.13 -24.89 -16.78
CA ALA A 27 12.22 -23.51 -16.31
C ALA A 27 11.15 -23.17 -15.23
N GLU A 28 10.02 -23.88 -15.21
CA GLU A 28 9.00 -23.78 -14.18
C GLU A 28 9.40 -24.57 -12.89
N GLU A 29 10.10 -25.69 -13.01
CA GLU A 29 10.66 -26.44 -11.86
C GLU A 29 11.81 -25.66 -11.19
N ASP A 30 12.73 -25.04 -11.95
CA ASP A 30 13.80 -24.20 -11.38
C ASP A 30 13.27 -22.93 -10.70
N ALA A 31 12.13 -22.40 -11.14
CA ALA A 31 11.47 -21.25 -10.51
C ALA A 31 10.74 -21.61 -9.21
N ALA A 32 10.32 -22.85 -9.04
CA ALA A 32 9.66 -23.34 -7.82
C ALA A 32 10.66 -23.66 -6.70
N ASP A 33 11.88 -24.06 -7.04
CA ASP A 33 12.94 -24.43 -6.06
C ASP A 33 13.75 -23.23 -5.54
N ALA A 34 13.61 -22.05 -6.15
CA ALA A 34 14.26 -20.80 -5.71
C ALA A 34 13.51 -20.03 -4.61
N GLY A 35 12.41 -20.56 -4.09
CA GLY A 35 11.50 -19.88 -3.16
C GLY A 35 11.77 -20.09 -1.67
N GLU A 36 12.71 -20.94 -1.25
CA GLU A 36 12.99 -21.20 0.18
C GLU A 36 14.49 -21.22 0.49
N GLN A 37 15.12 -20.05 0.54
CA GLN A 37 16.35 -19.86 1.29
C GLN A 37 16.26 -18.64 2.19
N ASP A 38 16.26 -18.90 3.49
CA ASP A 38 16.34 -17.92 4.57
C ASP A 38 17.59 -17.04 4.40
N VAL A 39 17.38 -15.75 4.18
CA VAL A 39 18.44 -14.74 4.26
C VAL A 39 18.55 -14.29 5.71
N GLU A 40 19.56 -14.77 6.43
CA GLU A 40 20.00 -14.21 7.71
C GLU A 40 20.37 -12.72 7.54
N GLN A 41 19.74 -11.85 8.35
CA GLN A 41 20.11 -10.45 8.45
C GLN A 41 21.41 -10.32 9.27
N PRO A 42 22.43 -9.58 8.84
CA PRO A 42 23.61 -9.28 9.66
C PRO A 42 23.29 -8.20 10.71
N GLU A 43 23.85 -8.42 11.91
CA GLU A 43 23.79 -7.49 13.04
C GLU A 43 24.48 -6.13 12.76
N PRO A 44 24.08 -5.04 13.41
CA PRO A 44 24.64 -3.71 13.18
C PRO A 44 25.90 -3.51 14.08
N GLY A 45 27.03 -3.34 13.44
CA GLY A 45 28.19 -2.85 14.17
C GLY A 45 29.52 -3.11 13.50
N HIS A 46 29.86 -2.34 12.45
CA HIS A 46 31.24 -1.91 12.19
C HIS A 46 31.23 -0.78 11.16
N THR A 47 31.55 0.42 11.59
CA THR A 47 31.86 1.57 10.76
C THR A 47 33.13 1.30 9.97
N VAL A 48 32.99 1.14 8.65
CA VAL A 48 34.11 1.20 7.72
C VAL A 48 34.07 2.59 7.04
N THR A 49 35.03 3.40 7.34
CA THR A 49 35.29 4.68 6.68
C THR A 49 35.73 4.41 5.23
N SER A 50 34.87 4.71 4.27
CA SER A 50 35.20 4.66 2.86
C SER A 50 35.84 5.99 2.44
N GLY A 51 37.13 5.96 2.10
CA GLY A 51 37.78 7.03 1.34
C GLY A 51 37.22 7.06 -0.12
N PRO A 52 37.46 8.15 -0.87
CA PRO A 52 36.90 8.32 -2.20
C PRO A 52 37.48 7.27 -3.16
N VAL A 53 36.59 6.45 -3.72
CA VAL A 53 36.94 5.46 -4.76
C VAL A 53 37.18 6.22 -6.06
N SER A 54 38.35 6.02 -6.69
CA SER A 54 38.73 6.66 -7.95
C SER A 54 37.84 6.19 -9.10
N GLU A 55 37.65 7.03 -10.13
CA GLU A 55 36.84 6.68 -11.31
C GLU A 55 37.39 5.48 -12.09
N GLU A 56 38.67 5.16 -11.96
CA GLU A 56 39.30 3.98 -12.56
C GLU A 56 38.90 2.68 -11.85
N ASP A 57 38.62 2.69 -10.56
CA ASP A 57 38.17 1.49 -9.82
C ASP A 57 36.68 1.19 -10.09
N LYS A 58 35.87 2.18 -10.46
CA LYS A 58 34.49 1.98 -10.89
C LYS A 58 34.39 1.34 -12.27
N ALA A 59 35.35 1.58 -13.14
CA ALA A 59 35.42 0.94 -14.45
C ALA A 59 35.93 -0.51 -14.41
N ARG A 60 36.66 -0.89 -13.34
CA ARG A 60 37.18 -2.27 -13.17
C ARG A 60 36.17 -3.25 -12.53
N SER A 61 35.11 -2.79 -11.90
CA SER A 61 34.07 -3.66 -11.32
C SER A 61 33.05 -4.19 -12.33
N LEU A 62 33.14 -3.77 -13.57
CA LEU A 62 32.37 -4.32 -14.68
C LEU A 62 33.17 -5.48 -15.30
N ILE A 63 32.92 -6.69 -14.78
CA ILE A 63 33.24 -8.00 -15.37
C ILE A 63 34.61 -8.07 -16.05
N ASP A 64 35.60 -8.61 -15.32
CA ASP A 64 36.87 -9.03 -15.90
C ASP A 64 36.64 -10.19 -16.91
N MET A 65 36.47 -9.83 -18.17
CA MET A 65 36.25 -10.72 -19.32
C MET A 65 37.54 -11.44 -19.77
N SER A 66 38.66 -11.27 -19.05
CA SER A 66 39.94 -11.87 -19.42
C SER A 66 40.05 -13.37 -19.04
N THR A 67 39.12 -13.91 -18.26
CA THR A 67 39.18 -15.28 -17.76
C THR A 67 38.35 -16.33 -18.53
N VAL A 68 37.63 -15.92 -19.58
CA VAL A 68 36.92 -16.88 -20.44
C VAL A 68 37.81 -17.22 -21.65
N ALA A 69 38.82 -18.00 -21.39
CA ALA A 69 39.63 -18.62 -22.45
C ALA A 69 39.00 -19.94 -22.88
N ASN A 70 38.34 -19.95 -24.03
CA ASN A 70 38.12 -21.17 -24.79
C ASN A 70 38.48 -20.91 -26.26
N PRO A 71 39.58 -21.53 -26.77
CA PRO A 71 40.16 -21.16 -28.05
C PRO A 71 39.62 -21.92 -29.28
N HIS A 72 38.49 -22.61 -29.16
CA HIS A 72 37.93 -23.37 -30.30
C HIS A 72 36.64 -22.76 -30.80
N GLY A 73 36.79 -21.80 -31.75
CA GLY A 73 35.68 -21.38 -32.60
C GLY A 73 35.29 -22.53 -33.54
N SER A 74 34.04 -22.97 -33.50
CA SER A 74 33.48 -23.86 -34.51
C SER A 74 33.27 -23.06 -35.80
N ILE A 75 34.02 -23.43 -36.83
CA ILE A 75 33.79 -22.96 -38.20
C ILE A 75 32.57 -23.73 -38.71
N ILE A 76 31.48 -23.02 -39.02
CA ILE A 76 30.39 -23.59 -39.79
C ILE A 76 30.79 -23.37 -41.26
N GLU A 77 31.22 -24.45 -41.89
CA GLU A 77 31.38 -24.49 -43.36
C GLU A 77 29.98 -24.59 -43.97
N ASP A 78 29.63 -23.61 -44.76
CA ASP A 78 28.37 -23.64 -45.53
C ASP A 78 28.49 -24.69 -46.66
N ALA A 79 27.62 -25.65 -46.68
CA ALA A 79 27.62 -26.79 -47.63
C ALA A 79 27.25 -26.38 -49.08
N ASN A 80 26.98 -25.12 -49.36
CA ASN A 80 26.67 -24.59 -50.68
C ASN A 80 27.73 -23.59 -51.11
N GLY A 81 28.75 -24.06 -51.78
CA GLY A 81 29.85 -23.28 -52.36
C GLY A 81 29.41 -22.23 -53.37
N GLY A 82 28.98 -21.05 -52.85
CA GLY A 82 28.80 -19.83 -53.63
C GLY A 82 29.98 -18.88 -53.35
N GLU A 83 30.70 -18.52 -54.34
CA GLU A 83 31.74 -17.50 -54.30
C GLU A 83 31.17 -16.15 -53.82
N GLY A 84 31.65 -15.66 -52.66
CA GLY A 84 31.43 -14.28 -52.23
C GLY A 84 30.93 -14.02 -50.81
N THR A 85 30.65 -15.04 -50.00
CA THR A 85 30.24 -14.82 -48.62
C THR A 85 31.41 -14.98 -47.65
N THR A 86 31.87 -13.88 -47.09
CA THR A 86 32.84 -13.88 -45.99
C THR A 86 32.14 -14.22 -44.67
N VAL A 87 32.27 -15.46 -44.19
CA VAL A 87 31.80 -15.84 -42.85
C VAL A 87 32.76 -15.27 -41.80
N ARG A 88 32.27 -14.35 -40.95
CA ARG A 88 33.01 -13.86 -39.79
C ARG A 88 32.71 -14.74 -38.58
N ALA A 89 33.74 -15.29 -37.95
CA ALA A 89 33.58 -15.96 -36.65
C ALA A 89 33.29 -14.88 -35.60
N ALA A 90 32.11 -14.93 -34.99
CA ALA A 90 31.73 -14.05 -33.87
C ALA A 90 31.65 -14.90 -32.58
N TYR A 91 32.19 -14.39 -31.49
CA TYR A 91 32.00 -14.99 -30.18
C TYR A 91 30.60 -14.64 -29.71
N LEU A 92 29.72 -15.65 -29.58
CA LEU A 92 28.31 -15.48 -29.20
C LEU A 92 28.16 -14.60 -27.93
N GLY A 93 29.00 -14.82 -26.90
CA GLY A 93 28.95 -14.03 -25.67
C GLY A 93 29.29 -12.54 -25.87
N LYS A 94 30.22 -12.21 -26.77
CA LYS A 94 30.52 -10.80 -27.09
C LYS A 94 29.42 -10.16 -27.91
N GLU A 95 28.90 -10.88 -28.87
CA GLU A 95 27.79 -10.41 -29.71
C GLU A 95 26.53 -10.17 -28.90
N MET A 96 26.16 -11.12 -28.04
CA MET A 96 25.04 -10.96 -27.12
C MET A 96 25.24 -9.80 -26.15
N ALA A 97 26.44 -9.61 -25.59
CA ALA A 97 26.72 -8.49 -24.69
C ALA A 97 26.62 -7.13 -25.42
N SER A 98 27.16 -7.02 -26.64
CA SER A 98 27.05 -5.82 -27.45
C SER A 98 25.60 -5.52 -27.82
N SER A 99 24.89 -6.50 -28.36
CA SER A 99 23.48 -6.35 -28.77
C SER A 99 22.57 -6.06 -27.57
N PHE A 100 22.81 -6.69 -26.39
CA PHE A 100 22.06 -6.40 -25.17
C PHE A 100 22.32 -4.98 -24.66
N LEU A 101 23.57 -4.50 -24.75
CA LEU A 101 23.90 -3.12 -24.37
C LEU A 101 23.20 -2.12 -25.30
N GLU A 102 23.26 -2.31 -26.61
CA GLU A 102 22.59 -1.48 -27.61
C GLU A 102 21.08 -1.48 -27.41
N TYR A 103 20.48 -2.66 -27.23
CA TYR A 103 19.06 -2.78 -26.91
C TYR A 103 18.70 -2.06 -25.61
N SER A 104 19.51 -2.23 -24.55
CA SER A 104 19.28 -1.59 -23.25
C SER A 104 19.35 -0.08 -23.37
N MET A 105 20.35 0.45 -24.07
CA MET A 105 20.48 1.90 -24.33
C MET A 105 19.29 2.42 -25.14
N SER A 106 18.87 1.72 -26.18
CA SER A 106 17.70 2.09 -26.98
C SER A 106 16.43 2.11 -26.14
N VAL A 107 16.20 1.10 -25.29
CA VAL A 107 15.02 1.05 -24.39
C VAL A 107 15.06 2.18 -23.37
N ILE A 108 16.22 2.52 -22.81
CA ILE A 108 16.39 3.58 -21.81
C ILE A 108 16.15 4.95 -22.44
N VAL A 109 16.92 5.29 -23.51
CA VAL A 109 16.95 6.65 -24.07
C VAL A 109 15.80 6.90 -25.04
N SER A 110 15.46 5.90 -25.88
CA SER A 110 14.55 6.11 -27.00
C SER A 110 13.14 5.51 -26.81
N ARG A 111 12.82 4.99 -25.62
CA ARG A 111 11.50 4.34 -25.41
C ARG A 111 10.85 4.60 -24.06
N ALA A 112 11.50 4.20 -22.93
CA ALA A 112 10.83 4.02 -21.66
C ALA A 112 10.84 5.27 -20.76
N LEU A 113 11.90 6.08 -20.82
CA LEU A 113 12.10 7.22 -19.92
C LEU A 113 11.68 8.54 -20.57
N PRO A 114 11.11 9.47 -19.77
CA PRO A 114 10.80 10.82 -20.21
C PRO A 114 12.05 11.72 -20.19
N ASP A 115 12.10 12.73 -21.07
CA ASP A 115 13.04 13.83 -20.96
C ASP A 115 12.61 14.78 -19.83
N VAL A 116 13.55 15.29 -19.03
CA VAL A 116 13.24 16.16 -17.89
C VAL A 116 12.63 17.49 -18.31
N ARG A 117 12.98 17.98 -19.52
CA ARG A 117 12.61 19.30 -20.04
C ARG A 117 11.13 19.38 -20.44
N ASP A 118 10.62 18.40 -21.21
CA ASP A 118 9.23 18.38 -21.69
C ASP A 118 8.34 17.32 -21.04
N GLY A 119 8.93 16.38 -20.27
CA GLY A 119 8.21 15.31 -19.59
C GLY A 119 7.68 14.21 -20.52
N LEU A 120 8.10 14.17 -21.77
CA LEU A 120 7.57 13.29 -22.78
C LEU A 120 8.54 12.16 -23.12
N LYS A 121 7.98 10.98 -23.38
CA LYS A 121 8.71 9.91 -24.08
C LYS A 121 8.71 10.18 -25.57
N PRO A 122 9.65 9.59 -26.35
CA PRO A 122 9.70 9.82 -27.79
C PRO A 122 8.36 9.58 -28.50
N VAL A 123 7.63 8.52 -28.17
CA VAL A 123 6.32 8.24 -28.78
C VAL A 123 5.28 9.33 -28.49
N HIS A 124 5.25 9.88 -27.27
CA HIS A 124 4.35 10.99 -26.93
C HIS A 124 4.67 12.24 -27.74
N ARG A 125 5.95 12.59 -27.82
CA ARG A 125 6.44 13.75 -28.57
C ARG A 125 6.11 13.62 -30.06
N ARG A 126 6.34 12.46 -30.65
CA ARG A 126 6.03 12.17 -32.06
C ARG A 126 4.55 12.24 -32.38
N ILE A 127 3.67 11.76 -31.49
CA ILE A 127 2.22 11.88 -31.66
C ILE A 127 1.80 13.36 -31.67
N LEU A 128 2.23 14.15 -30.69
CA LEU A 128 1.86 15.57 -30.61
C LEU A 128 2.42 16.36 -31.79
N TYR A 129 3.69 16.10 -32.18
CA TYR A 129 4.32 16.75 -33.32
C TYR A 129 3.61 16.40 -34.64
N ALA A 130 3.34 15.12 -34.92
CA ALA A 130 2.63 14.72 -36.13
C ALA A 130 1.23 15.31 -36.22
N MET A 131 0.50 15.40 -35.12
CA MET A 131 -0.81 16.05 -35.06
C MET A 131 -0.73 17.55 -35.32
N ASN A 132 0.33 18.22 -34.84
CA ASN A 132 0.56 19.64 -35.11
C ASN A 132 0.90 19.89 -36.58
N GLU A 133 1.83 19.13 -37.15
CA GLU A 133 2.20 19.22 -38.56
C GLU A 133 1.01 18.97 -39.49
N SER A 134 0.15 17.99 -39.14
CA SER A 134 -1.07 17.70 -39.88
C SER A 134 -2.19 18.72 -39.63
N GLY A 135 -1.97 19.70 -38.76
CA GLY A 135 -2.92 20.77 -38.46
C GLY A 135 -4.18 20.31 -37.69
N TYR A 136 -4.08 19.22 -36.87
CA TYR A 136 -5.19 18.69 -36.06
C TYR A 136 -5.31 19.49 -34.75
N THR A 137 -5.46 20.79 -34.87
CA THR A 137 -5.49 21.76 -33.77
C THR A 137 -6.87 21.84 -33.10
N PRO A 138 -6.98 22.39 -31.87
CA PRO A 138 -8.26 22.48 -31.13
C PRO A 138 -9.37 23.25 -31.84
N ASN A 139 -9.01 24.13 -32.77
CA ASN A 139 -9.96 24.97 -33.53
C ASN A 139 -10.49 24.28 -34.80
N ARG A 140 -10.04 23.08 -35.09
CA ARG A 140 -10.46 22.28 -36.26
C ARG A 140 -11.31 21.09 -35.82
N PRO A 141 -12.10 20.50 -36.74
CA PRO A 141 -12.86 19.26 -36.45
C PRO A 141 -11.95 18.13 -36.00
N HIS A 142 -12.47 17.20 -35.21
CA HIS A 142 -11.81 15.96 -34.89
C HIS A 142 -11.53 15.13 -36.15
N MET A 143 -10.41 14.43 -36.16
CA MET A 143 -9.98 13.56 -37.28
C MET A 143 -9.96 12.12 -36.79
N LYS A 144 -10.23 11.15 -37.71
CA LYS A 144 -10.16 9.72 -37.38
C LYS A 144 -8.81 9.36 -36.77
N SER A 145 -8.83 8.69 -35.62
CA SER A 145 -7.59 8.28 -34.89
C SER A 145 -6.66 7.44 -35.77
N ALA A 146 -7.23 6.59 -36.63
CA ALA A 146 -6.47 5.80 -37.59
C ALA A 146 -5.58 6.64 -38.51
N ARG A 147 -5.99 7.87 -38.84
CA ARG A 147 -5.21 8.78 -39.67
C ARG A 147 -4.00 9.32 -38.91
N THR A 148 -4.20 9.75 -37.67
CA THR A 148 -3.09 10.17 -36.79
C THR A 148 -2.09 9.04 -36.57
N VAL A 149 -2.57 7.83 -36.29
CA VAL A 149 -1.70 6.66 -36.10
C VAL A 149 -0.90 6.36 -37.36
N GLY A 150 -1.53 6.42 -38.55
CA GLY A 150 -0.87 6.22 -39.83
C GLY A 150 0.21 7.28 -40.10
N ASP A 151 -0.08 8.57 -39.84
CA ASP A 151 0.89 9.66 -39.99
C ASP A 151 2.11 9.49 -39.05
N VAL A 152 1.89 9.06 -37.81
CA VAL A 152 2.96 8.83 -36.82
C VAL A 152 3.85 7.66 -37.22
N ILE A 153 3.26 6.53 -37.60
CA ILE A 153 4.05 5.33 -37.97
C ILE A 153 4.80 5.56 -39.27
N GLY A 154 4.12 6.15 -40.25
CA GLY A 154 4.71 6.35 -41.56
C GLY A 154 5.84 7.37 -41.60
N LYS A 155 5.83 8.36 -40.68
CA LYS A 155 6.77 9.48 -40.70
C LYS A 155 7.84 9.46 -39.61
N TYR A 156 7.51 8.98 -38.41
CA TYR A 156 8.35 9.24 -37.21
C TYR A 156 8.59 8.01 -36.34
N HIS A 157 7.64 7.07 -36.23
CA HIS A 157 7.72 6.01 -35.23
C HIS A 157 7.47 4.62 -35.84
N PRO A 158 8.52 3.90 -36.31
CA PRO A 158 8.39 2.64 -37.03
C PRO A 158 8.12 1.45 -36.11
N HIS A 159 6.99 1.51 -35.35
CA HIS A 159 6.55 0.47 -34.43
C HIS A 159 5.07 0.13 -34.66
N GLY A 160 4.54 -0.87 -33.95
CA GLY A 160 3.16 -1.32 -34.13
C GLY A 160 2.12 -0.23 -33.88
N ASP A 161 1.05 -0.26 -34.69
CA ASP A 161 -0.08 0.67 -34.65
C ASP A 161 -0.81 0.68 -33.31
N SER A 162 -0.97 -0.49 -32.71
CA SER A 162 -1.60 -0.64 -31.39
C SER A 162 -0.87 0.17 -30.31
N ALA A 163 0.48 0.13 -30.28
CA ALA A 163 1.27 0.87 -29.30
C ALA A 163 1.10 2.38 -29.42
N VAL A 164 1.06 2.91 -30.65
CA VAL A 164 0.82 4.33 -30.92
C VAL A 164 -0.61 4.71 -30.56
N TYR A 165 -1.60 3.87 -30.94
CA TYR A 165 -3.00 4.12 -30.61
C TYR A 165 -3.27 4.12 -29.10
N ASP A 166 -2.77 3.11 -28.38
CA ASP A 166 -2.94 3.01 -26.93
C ASP A 166 -2.29 4.19 -26.19
N THR A 167 -1.15 4.63 -26.69
CA THR A 167 -0.49 5.85 -26.18
C THR A 167 -1.36 7.09 -26.42
N MET A 168 -1.90 7.25 -27.62
CA MET A 168 -2.82 8.35 -27.97
C MET A 168 -4.09 8.32 -27.11
N VAL A 169 -4.65 7.13 -26.90
CA VAL A 169 -5.80 6.92 -26.01
C VAL A 169 -5.50 7.38 -24.59
N ARG A 170 -4.34 6.99 -24.04
CA ARG A 170 -3.93 7.39 -22.68
C ARG A 170 -3.77 8.89 -22.54
N LEU A 171 -3.22 9.58 -23.54
CA LEU A 171 -3.10 11.04 -23.55
C LEU A 171 -4.45 11.78 -23.58
N ALA A 172 -5.53 11.11 -23.97
CA ALA A 172 -6.89 11.65 -23.99
C ALA A 172 -7.71 11.33 -22.73
N GLN A 173 -7.27 10.38 -21.89
CA GLN A 173 -8.05 9.91 -20.74
C GLN A 173 -7.96 10.86 -19.54
N PRO A 174 -9.06 11.45 -19.04
CA PRO A 174 -9.04 12.37 -17.90
C PRO A 174 -8.79 11.71 -16.54
N PHE A 175 -8.89 10.37 -16.48
CA PHE A 175 -8.54 9.57 -15.30
C PHE A 175 -7.08 9.06 -15.32
N SER A 176 -6.38 9.19 -16.45
CA SER A 176 -4.96 8.84 -16.61
C SER A 176 -4.05 10.08 -16.57
N MET A 177 -4.49 11.20 -17.16
CA MET A 177 -3.75 12.44 -17.29
C MET A 177 -4.35 13.53 -16.40
N ARG A 178 -3.50 14.22 -15.64
CA ARG A 178 -3.96 15.37 -14.82
C ARG A 178 -4.40 16.53 -15.69
N VAL A 179 -3.68 16.74 -16.80
CA VAL A 179 -4.01 17.66 -17.88
C VAL A 179 -3.97 16.89 -19.20
N PRO A 180 -5.11 16.47 -19.76
CA PRO A 180 -5.16 15.76 -21.03
C PRO A 180 -4.56 16.58 -22.18
N LEU A 181 -3.74 15.94 -23.00
CA LEU A 181 -3.07 16.54 -24.14
C LEU A 181 -3.79 16.32 -25.48
N ILE A 182 -4.68 15.33 -25.50
CA ILE A 182 -5.50 15.00 -26.69
C ILE A 182 -6.97 15.17 -26.29
N ASP A 183 -7.74 15.77 -27.19
CA ASP A 183 -9.19 15.90 -27.15
C ASP A 183 -9.81 14.80 -28.02
N GLY A 184 -10.34 13.74 -27.38
CA GLY A 184 -10.90 12.55 -28.01
C GLY A 184 -12.42 12.63 -28.16
N HIS A 185 -12.94 12.16 -29.29
CA HIS A 185 -14.37 12.00 -29.54
C HIS A 185 -14.70 10.53 -29.83
N GLY A 186 -15.64 9.96 -29.06
CA GLY A 186 -15.98 8.54 -29.07
C GLY A 186 -15.56 7.83 -27.79
N ASN A 187 -15.45 6.50 -27.84
CA ASN A 187 -15.03 5.70 -26.68
C ASN A 187 -13.51 5.57 -26.61
N PHE A 188 -12.89 6.26 -25.67
CA PHE A 188 -11.45 6.19 -25.32
C PHE A 188 -11.18 5.35 -24.06
N GLY A 189 -12.03 4.35 -23.77
CA GLY A 189 -11.92 3.52 -22.59
C GLY A 189 -12.56 4.15 -21.35
N SER A 190 -12.62 3.35 -20.29
CA SER A 190 -13.21 3.77 -19.01
C SER A 190 -12.30 3.45 -17.83
N ILE A 191 -12.60 4.01 -16.66
CA ILE A 191 -11.92 3.69 -15.39
C ILE A 191 -12.22 2.25 -14.95
N ASP A 192 -13.22 1.61 -15.52
CA ASP A 192 -13.61 0.23 -15.28
C ASP A 192 -12.67 -0.78 -15.98
N GLY A 193 -11.82 -0.24 -16.86
CA GLY A 193 -10.88 -1.03 -17.62
C GLY A 193 -11.41 -1.48 -18.99
N ASP A 194 -12.53 -0.90 -19.42
CA ASP A 194 -13.00 -1.09 -20.81
C ASP A 194 -11.96 -0.56 -21.76
N SER A 195 -11.69 -1.32 -22.80
CA SER A 195 -10.79 -0.90 -23.87
C SER A 195 -11.39 0.22 -24.71
N ALA A 196 -10.53 1.07 -25.26
CA ALA A 196 -10.99 2.01 -26.28
C ALA A 196 -11.57 1.29 -27.49
N ALA A 197 -12.52 1.93 -28.17
CA ALA A 197 -13.02 1.43 -29.45
C ALA A 197 -11.89 1.43 -30.48
N ALA A 198 -11.97 0.56 -31.49
CA ALA A 198 -10.96 0.50 -32.54
C ALA A 198 -10.76 1.89 -33.22
N MET A 199 -9.52 2.22 -33.57
CA MET A 199 -9.08 3.53 -34.08
C MET A 199 -9.86 4.04 -35.31
N ARG A 200 -10.55 3.14 -36.05
CA ARG A 200 -11.44 3.51 -37.16
C ARG A 200 -12.75 4.17 -36.71
N TYR A 201 -13.13 3.99 -35.44
CA TYR A 201 -14.38 4.56 -34.90
C TYR A 201 -14.14 5.84 -34.11
N THR A 202 -13.00 5.94 -33.41
CA THR A 202 -12.64 7.11 -32.61
C THR A 202 -12.09 8.24 -33.45
N GLU A 203 -12.21 9.47 -32.95
CA GLU A 203 -11.69 10.68 -33.56
C GLU A 203 -10.92 11.48 -32.51
N ALA A 204 -9.86 12.18 -32.91
CA ALA A 204 -9.02 12.94 -32.02
C ALA A 204 -8.51 14.24 -32.66
N ARG A 205 -8.15 15.18 -31.80
CA ARG A 205 -7.39 16.40 -32.11
C ARG A 205 -6.53 16.77 -30.92
N LEU A 206 -5.60 17.71 -31.11
CA LEU A 206 -4.79 18.24 -30.00
C LEU A 206 -5.69 18.90 -28.94
N GLY A 207 -5.40 18.67 -27.68
CA GLY A 207 -5.97 19.41 -26.58
C GLY A 207 -5.42 20.84 -26.50
N LYS A 208 -6.16 21.76 -25.89
CA LYS A 208 -5.70 23.15 -25.75
C LYS A 208 -4.36 23.27 -25.00
N ALA A 209 -4.13 22.42 -23.99
CA ALA A 209 -2.88 22.40 -23.23
C ALA A 209 -1.68 21.90 -24.07
N ALA A 210 -1.91 20.97 -25.01
CA ALA A 210 -0.86 20.50 -25.90
C ALA A 210 -0.30 21.60 -26.79
N MET A 211 -1.15 22.59 -27.15
CA MET A 211 -0.69 23.74 -27.94
C MET A 211 0.35 24.60 -27.19
N GLU A 212 0.28 24.62 -25.84
CA GLU A 212 1.28 25.33 -25.04
C GLU A 212 2.61 24.56 -24.93
N LEU A 213 2.60 23.23 -25.15
CA LEU A 213 3.83 22.43 -25.26
C LEU A 213 4.52 22.61 -26.62
N LEU A 214 3.74 22.84 -27.67
CA LEU A 214 4.18 22.94 -29.06
C LEU A 214 4.41 24.39 -29.51
N ARG A 215 4.06 25.36 -28.68
CA ARG A 215 4.12 26.78 -29.04
C ARG A 215 5.54 27.22 -29.34
N ASP A 216 5.68 28.05 -30.36
CA ASP A 216 6.97 28.61 -30.85
C ASP A 216 7.96 27.55 -31.39
N LEU A 217 7.49 26.33 -31.72
CA LEU A 217 8.31 25.27 -32.32
C LEU A 217 8.87 25.67 -33.70
N ASP A 218 8.15 26.53 -34.42
CA ASP A 218 8.51 27.09 -35.72
C ASP A 218 9.58 28.23 -35.65
N LYS A 219 10.02 28.57 -34.43
CA LYS A 219 10.97 29.69 -34.20
C LYS A 219 12.36 29.21 -33.77
N GLU A 220 12.77 28.05 -34.18
CA GLU A 220 14.08 27.45 -33.89
C GLU A 220 14.41 27.36 -32.38
N THR A 221 13.38 27.19 -31.57
CA THR A 221 13.49 27.17 -30.10
C THR A 221 14.11 25.90 -29.54
N VAL A 222 14.10 24.82 -30.31
CA VAL A 222 14.64 23.50 -29.95
C VAL A 222 15.40 22.92 -31.14
N ASP A 223 16.23 21.90 -30.85
CA ASP A 223 16.95 21.20 -31.89
C ASP A 223 16.08 20.13 -32.55
N PHE A 224 16.33 19.93 -33.85
CA PHE A 224 15.70 18.87 -34.64
C PHE A 224 16.73 17.80 -34.98
N GLN A 225 16.27 16.58 -35.18
CA GLN A 225 17.05 15.43 -35.62
C GLN A 225 16.38 14.75 -36.80
N PRO A 226 17.11 14.04 -37.66
CA PRO A 226 16.50 13.21 -38.69
C PRO A 226 15.57 12.16 -38.08
N ASN A 227 14.49 11.85 -38.79
CA ASN A 227 13.60 10.72 -38.44
C ASN A 227 14.31 9.38 -38.78
N TYR A 228 13.62 8.26 -38.57
CA TYR A 228 14.19 6.91 -38.72
C TYR A 228 14.71 6.56 -40.14
N ASP A 229 14.21 7.19 -41.21
CA ASP A 229 14.60 7.01 -42.60
C ASP A 229 15.32 8.22 -43.20
N GLU A 230 15.67 9.22 -42.37
CA GLU A 230 16.35 10.44 -42.77
C GLU A 230 15.61 11.30 -43.82
N SER A 231 14.31 11.02 -44.05
CA SER A 231 13.51 11.75 -45.05
C SER A 231 12.88 13.03 -44.48
N LEU A 232 12.69 13.10 -43.16
CA LEU A 232 12.07 14.21 -42.43
C LEU A 232 12.85 14.51 -41.15
N GLU A 233 12.55 15.61 -40.54
CA GLU A 233 13.10 15.99 -39.21
C GLU A 233 12.02 15.96 -38.13
N GLU A 234 12.40 15.59 -36.92
CA GLU A 234 11.57 15.60 -35.72
C GLU A 234 12.26 16.36 -34.58
N PRO A 235 11.54 17.06 -33.70
CA PRO A 235 12.13 17.77 -32.57
C PRO A 235 12.67 16.80 -31.53
N THR A 236 13.89 17.07 -31.02
CA THR A 236 14.51 16.29 -29.95
C THR A 236 13.77 16.45 -28.62
N VAL A 237 13.19 17.63 -28.40
CA VAL A 237 12.39 18.03 -27.22
C VAL A 237 11.37 19.07 -27.66
N LEU A 238 10.27 19.25 -26.95
CA LEU A 238 9.31 20.33 -27.21
C LEU A 238 9.64 21.58 -26.35
N PRO A 239 9.24 22.79 -26.80
CA PRO A 239 9.43 24.03 -26.02
C PRO A 239 8.77 24.00 -24.63
N ALA A 240 7.66 23.29 -24.46
CA ALA A 240 7.04 22.90 -23.20
C ALA A 240 6.87 24.06 -22.19
N ARG A 241 6.00 25.02 -22.48
CA ARG A 241 5.80 26.24 -21.66
C ARG A 241 5.26 26.00 -20.23
N PHE A 242 4.98 24.75 -19.84
CA PHE A 242 4.70 24.37 -18.44
C PHE A 242 5.41 23.04 -18.11
N PRO A 243 5.77 22.79 -16.84
CA PRO A 243 6.56 21.64 -16.42
C PRO A 243 5.74 20.32 -16.48
N SER A 244 5.54 19.81 -17.71
CA SER A 244 4.65 18.67 -17.99
C SER A 244 5.10 17.39 -17.30
N LEU A 245 6.40 17.21 -17.02
CA LEU A 245 6.92 16.05 -16.28
C LEU A 245 6.27 15.94 -14.89
N LEU A 246 6.18 17.04 -14.17
CA LEU A 246 5.56 17.07 -12.85
C LEU A 246 4.02 17.07 -12.95
N VAL A 247 3.46 17.87 -13.87
CA VAL A 247 2.00 18.03 -13.99
C VAL A 247 1.32 16.72 -14.36
N ASN A 248 1.80 16.01 -15.37
CA ASN A 248 1.19 14.75 -15.84
C ASN A 248 1.87 13.49 -15.30
N GLY A 249 3.06 13.65 -14.73
CA GLY A 249 3.87 12.52 -14.29
C GLY A 249 4.34 11.62 -15.45
N SER A 250 5.02 10.55 -15.11
CA SER A 250 5.44 9.52 -16.08
C SER A 250 5.61 8.18 -15.40
N ASN A 251 5.27 7.10 -16.09
CA ASN A 251 5.50 5.73 -15.64
C ASN A 251 6.16 4.95 -16.77
N GLY A 252 7.24 4.24 -16.50
CA GLY A 252 7.98 3.46 -17.52
C GLY A 252 8.92 2.46 -16.89
N ILE A 253 9.06 1.31 -17.57
CA ILE A 253 9.98 0.24 -17.19
C ILE A 253 11.03 0.13 -18.29
N ALA A 254 12.28 0.37 -17.94
CA ALA A 254 13.44 0.18 -18.79
C ALA A 254 14.28 -1.03 -18.33
N VAL A 255 15.38 -1.30 -18.99
CA VAL A 255 16.30 -2.36 -18.58
C VAL A 255 17.08 -1.88 -17.33
N GLY A 256 16.95 -2.62 -16.23
CA GLY A 256 17.67 -2.32 -14.98
C GLY A 256 17.15 -1.11 -14.19
N MET A 257 16.13 -0.38 -14.69
CA MET A 257 15.59 0.79 -14.00
C MET A 257 14.14 1.07 -14.38
N ALA A 258 13.43 1.79 -13.53
CA ALA A 258 12.05 2.19 -13.77
C ALA A 258 11.84 3.64 -13.33
N THR A 259 10.93 4.33 -14.00
CA THR A 259 10.42 5.65 -13.58
C THR A 259 8.96 5.53 -13.15
N ASN A 260 8.60 6.25 -12.08
CA ASN A 260 7.22 6.36 -11.62
C ASN A 260 7.02 7.73 -10.94
N ILE A 261 6.84 8.75 -11.76
CA ILE A 261 6.66 10.14 -11.33
C ILE A 261 5.17 10.39 -11.18
N PRO A 262 4.68 10.76 -9.99
CA PRO A 262 3.27 11.05 -9.78
C PRO A 262 2.87 12.37 -10.45
N PRO A 263 1.61 12.51 -10.90
CA PRO A 263 1.08 13.77 -11.40
C PRO A 263 0.86 14.79 -10.26
N HIS A 264 0.92 16.09 -10.60
CA HIS A 264 0.75 17.20 -9.68
C HIS A 264 -0.26 18.22 -10.20
N ASN A 265 -0.72 19.08 -9.32
CA ASN A 265 -1.58 20.20 -9.69
C ASN A 265 -0.81 21.22 -10.53
N LEU A 266 -1.40 21.67 -11.65
CA LEU A 266 -0.75 22.61 -12.58
C LEU A 266 -0.45 23.94 -11.90
N GLY A 267 -1.42 24.52 -11.20
CA GLY A 267 -1.27 25.83 -10.54
C GLY A 267 -0.20 25.81 -9.47
N GLU A 268 -0.20 24.75 -8.62
CA GLU A 268 0.79 24.57 -7.56
C GLU A 268 2.20 24.33 -8.12
N THR A 269 2.32 23.57 -9.22
CA THR A 269 3.62 23.34 -9.88
C THR A 269 4.18 24.62 -10.48
N ILE A 270 3.32 25.46 -11.08
CA ILE A 270 3.70 26.78 -11.59
C ILE A 270 4.14 27.69 -10.43
N ASP A 271 3.42 27.72 -9.31
CA ASP A 271 3.78 28.54 -8.16
C ASP A 271 5.15 28.14 -7.60
N ALA A 272 5.42 26.83 -7.46
CA ALA A 272 6.72 26.32 -7.04
C ALA A 272 7.84 26.71 -8.02
N THR A 273 7.55 26.66 -9.35
CA THR A 273 8.49 27.10 -10.39
C THR A 273 8.79 28.59 -10.26
N CYS A 274 7.76 29.42 -10.06
CA CYS A 274 7.92 30.86 -9.83
C CYS A 274 8.75 31.16 -8.57
N MET A 275 8.53 30.44 -7.47
CA MET A 275 9.34 30.57 -6.25
C MET A 275 10.81 30.29 -6.52
N MET A 276 11.11 29.29 -7.34
CA MET A 276 12.49 28.95 -7.69
C MET A 276 13.12 29.95 -8.65
N LEU A 277 12.33 30.59 -9.54
CA LEU A 277 12.78 31.71 -10.38
C LEU A 277 13.15 32.94 -9.54
N ASP A 278 12.38 33.22 -8.48
CA ASP A 278 12.63 34.32 -7.56
C ASP A 278 13.82 34.04 -6.62
N ASN A 279 13.98 32.79 -6.17
CA ASN A 279 15.08 32.40 -5.28
C ASN A 279 15.61 30.99 -5.65
N PRO A 280 16.74 30.92 -6.41
CA PRO A 280 17.35 29.65 -6.75
C PRO A 280 17.82 28.80 -5.55
N GLU A 281 18.05 29.45 -4.39
CA GLU A 281 18.46 28.76 -3.17
C GLU A 281 17.30 28.29 -2.28
N VAL A 282 16.06 28.36 -2.78
CA VAL A 282 14.86 27.88 -2.09
C VAL A 282 15.01 26.42 -1.66
N THR A 283 14.63 26.11 -0.43
CA THR A 283 14.68 24.75 0.13
C THR A 283 13.48 23.93 -0.32
N THR A 284 13.61 22.60 -0.28
CA THR A 284 12.48 21.68 -0.57
C THR A 284 11.28 21.93 0.35
N ALA A 285 11.54 22.24 1.62
CA ALA A 285 10.48 22.54 2.60
C ALA A 285 9.69 23.81 2.24
N GLU A 286 10.36 24.84 1.74
CA GLU A 286 9.72 26.05 1.25
C GLU A 286 8.94 25.78 -0.05
N LEU A 287 9.50 25.03 -1.00
CA LEU A 287 8.78 24.61 -2.21
C LEU A 287 7.51 23.82 -1.90
N MET A 288 7.51 23.02 -0.83
CA MET A 288 6.32 22.29 -0.38
C MET A 288 5.21 23.20 0.17
N THR A 289 5.46 24.47 0.41
CA THR A 289 4.37 25.42 0.74
C THR A 289 3.51 25.73 -0.47
N ALA A 290 4.09 25.75 -1.66
CA ALA A 290 3.40 25.95 -2.94
C ALA A 290 2.95 24.61 -3.55
N LEU A 291 3.79 23.57 -3.50
CA LEU A 291 3.52 22.23 -4.03
C LEU A 291 3.53 21.19 -2.91
N PRO A 292 2.47 21.07 -2.12
CA PRO A 292 2.44 20.25 -0.90
C PRO A 292 2.49 18.74 -1.16
N GLY A 293 2.24 18.29 -2.38
CA GLY A 293 2.28 16.87 -2.75
C GLY A 293 1.64 16.56 -4.09
N PRO A 294 1.68 15.31 -4.54
CA PRO A 294 1.03 14.84 -5.75
C PRO A 294 -0.47 15.12 -5.78
N ASP A 295 -1.03 15.23 -6.99
CA ASP A 295 -2.45 15.48 -7.24
C ASP A 295 -2.96 14.54 -8.34
N PHE A 296 -3.47 13.38 -7.92
CA PHE A 296 -3.90 12.32 -8.82
C PHE A 296 -5.21 12.68 -9.56
N PRO A 297 -5.34 12.34 -10.85
CA PRO A 297 -6.55 12.60 -11.64
C PRO A 297 -7.83 12.01 -11.02
N THR A 298 -7.73 10.88 -10.33
CA THR A 298 -8.85 10.16 -9.69
C THR A 298 -9.13 10.62 -8.26
N GLY A 299 -8.40 11.61 -7.74
CA GLY A 299 -8.54 12.09 -6.36
C GLY A 299 -7.93 11.16 -5.32
N GLY A 300 -8.69 10.83 -4.29
CA GLY A 300 -8.24 10.01 -3.16
C GLY A 300 -7.54 10.82 -2.07
N ILE A 301 -6.95 10.10 -1.11
CA ILE A 301 -6.29 10.70 0.07
C ILE A 301 -4.89 10.12 0.20
N ILE A 302 -3.86 10.98 0.24
CA ILE A 302 -2.48 10.57 0.57
C ILE A 302 -2.32 10.60 2.09
N MET A 303 -1.85 9.50 2.66
CA MET A 303 -1.68 9.32 4.10
C MET A 303 -0.24 9.62 4.52
N GLY A 304 -0.07 10.68 5.32
CA GLY A 304 1.23 11.12 5.84
C GLY A 304 2.07 11.90 4.83
N LYS A 305 2.91 12.82 5.34
CA LYS A 305 3.75 13.71 4.53
C LYS A 305 5.18 13.18 4.34
N LYS A 306 5.64 12.22 5.15
CA LYS A 306 7.03 11.75 5.13
C LYS A 306 7.42 11.20 3.76
N GLY A 307 6.59 10.34 3.15
CA GLY A 307 6.88 9.76 1.84
C GLY A 307 6.94 10.80 0.72
N ILE A 308 6.19 11.92 0.85
CA ILE A 308 6.25 13.05 -0.08
C ILE A 308 7.59 13.78 0.08
N LEU A 309 7.98 14.08 1.33
CA LEU A 309 9.25 14.75 1.62
C LEU A 309 10.45 13.91 1.12
N ASP A 310 10.47 12.61 1.45
CA ASP A 310 11.51 11.69 0.99
C ASP A 310 11.61 11.70 -0.55
N ALA A 311 10.45 11.68 -1.25
CA ALA A 311 10.41 11.72 -2.71
C ALA A 311 10.94 13.04 -3.28
N TYR A 312 10.61 14.17 -2.67
CA TYR A 312 11.01 15.49 -3.14
C TYR A 312 12.47 15.81 -2.84
N GLU A 313 13.03 15.28 -1.76
CA GLU A 313 14.45 15.46 -1.40
C GLU A 313 15.38 14.50 -2.16
N THR A 314 15.00 13.23 -2.28
CA THR A 314 15.88 12.17 -2.78
C THR A 314 15.50 11.63 -4.15
N GLY A 315 14.37 12.05 -4.71
CA GLY A 315 13.79 11.46 -5.91
C GLY A 315 13.16 10.06 -5.70
N ARG A 316 13.14 9.54 -4.45
CA ARG A 316 12.55 8.24 -4.11
C ARG A 316 11.69 8.35 -2.87
N GLY A 317 10.48 7.79 -2.92
CA GLY A 317 9.56 7.81 -1.78
C GLY A 317 8.47 6.77 -1.91
N SER A 318 7.77 6.52 -0.81
CA SER A 318 6.61 5.63 -0.80
C SER A 318 5.41 6.35 -0.23
N LEU A 319 4.35 6.43 -1.01
CA LEU A 319 3.09 7.08 -0.63
C LEU A 319 2.04 6.01 -0.38
N THR A 320 1.22 6.21 0.65
CA THR A 320 0.01 5.42 0.85
C THR A 320 -1.18 6.23 0.36
N VAL A 321 -1.88 5.71 -0.66
CA VAL A 321 -3.05 6.37 -1.26
C VAL A 321 -4.30 5.58 -0.89
N ARG A 322 -5.29 6.26 -0.29
CA ARG A 322 -6.59 5.70 0.10
C ARG A 322 -7.71 6.22 -0.78
N ALA A 323 -8.70 5.37 -0.99
CA ALA A 323 -10.01 5.75 -1.51
C ALA A 323 -10.71 6.73 -0.58
N LYS A 324 -11.51 7.63 -1.12
CA LYS A 324 -12.38 8.50 -0.33
C LYS A 324 -13.70 7.78 -0.07
N CYS A 325 -13.93 7.48 1.20
CA CYS A 325 -15.10 6.75 1.65
C CYS A 325 -15.91 7.60 2.63
N LYS A 326 -17.24 7.48 2.55
CA LYS A 326 -18.20 8.07 3.50
C LYS A 326 -18.99 6.94 4.16
N ILE A 327 -19.28 7.08 5.43
CA ILE A 327 -20.19 6.19 6.14
C ILE A 327 -21.54 6.89 6.21
N GLU A 328 -22.59 6.22 5.73
CA GLU A 328 -23.95 6.70 5.74
C GLU A 328 -24.83 5.79 6.59
N GLU A 329 -25.60 6.37 7.48
CA GLU A 329 -26.59 5.66 8.29
C GLU A 329 -27.92 5.58 7.56
N GLY A 330 -28.35 4.39 7.22
CA GLY A 330 -29.61 4.14 6.53
C GLY A 330 -30.82 4.08 7.47
N LYS A 331 -32.01 4.20 6.90
CA LYS A 331 -33.27 3.95 7.60
C LYS A 331 -33.28 2.51 8.12
N ASN A 332 -33.51 2.28 9.40
CA ASN A 332 -33.53 0.98 10.10
C ASN A 332 -32.22 0.54 10.79
N GLY A 333 -31.28 1.45 11.05
CA GLY A 333 -30.04 1.15 11.77
C GLY A 333 -29.06 0.25 10.99
N LYS A 334 -29.18 0.21 9.66
CA LYS A 334 -28.15 -0.35 8.77
C LYS A 334 -27.26 0.78 8.31
N SER A 335 -25.95 0.56 8.30
CA SER A 335 -24.98 1.50 7.76
C SER A 335 -24.49 1.02 6.41
N SER A 336 -24.07 1.95 5.57
CA SER A 336 -23.39 1.69 4.30
C SER A 336 -22.08 2.49 4.21
N ILE A 337 -21.11 1.92 3.52
CA ILE A 337 -19.87 2.58 3.17
C ILE A 337 -19.97 2.96 1.69
N VAL A 338 -19.92 4.25 1.40
CA VAL A 338 -20.00 4.79 0.04
C VAL A 338 -18.62 5.24 -0.39
N VAL A 339 -18.09 4.65 -1.47
CA VAL A 339 -16.78 4.98 -2.05
C VAL A 339 -16.99 5.92 -3.22
N THR A 340 -16.52 7.16 -3.10
CA THR A 340 -16.68 8.22 -4.12
C THR A 340 -15.44 8.45 -4.97
N GLU A 341 -14.26 8.09 -4.48
CA GLU A 341 -12.99 8.21 -5.21
C GLU A 341 -12.15 6.97 -4.94
N ILE A 342 -11.47 6.45 -5.96
CA ILE A 342 -10.56 5.30 -5.85
C ILE A 342 -9.11 5.74 -6.10
N PRO A 343 -8.11 5.03 -5.55
CA PRO A 343 -6.72 5.35 -5.78
C PRO A 343 -6.34 5.33 -7.26
N TYR A 344 -5.36 6.15 -7.63
CA TYR A 344 -4.86 6.26 -9.00
C TYR A 344 -4.37 4.91 -9.54
N GLN A 345 -4.68 4.61 -10.81
CA GLN A 345 -4.38 3.36 -11.52
C GLN A 345 -5.10 2.11 -10.99
N VAL A 346 -6.03 2.24 -10.06
CA VAL A 346 -6.88 1.12 -9.64
C VAL A 346 -8.02 0.94 -10.65
N ASN A 347 -8.20 -0.30 -11.09
CA ASN A 347 -9.32 -0.70 -11.94
C ASN A 347 -10.55 -0.97 -11.05
N ARG A 348 -11.67 -0.26 -11.32
CA ARG A 348 -12.89 -0.34 -10.52
C ARG A 348 -13.55 -1.71 -10.58
N GLN A 349 -13.63 -2.32 -11.76
CA GLN A 349 -14.27 -3.64 -11.91
C GLN A 349 -13.51 -4.73 -11.15
N ARG A 350 -12.17 -4.76 -11.26
CA ARG A 350 -11.34 -5.71 -10.48
C ARG A 350 -11.47 -5.49 -8.97
N LEU A 351 -11.63 -4.24 -8.54
CA LEU A 351 -11.91 -3.92 -7.14
C LEU A 351 -13.24 -4.53 -6.69
N LEU A 352 -14.32 -4.39 -7.48
CA LEU A 352 -15.63 -4.98 -7.20
C LEU A 352 -15.59 -6.52 -7.19
N GLU A 353 -14.90 -7.13 -8.14
CA GLU A 353 -14.67 -8.58 -8.17
C GLU A 353 -13.96 -9.06 -6.90
N LYS A 354 -12.89 -8.36 -6.49
CA LYS A 354 -12.15 -8.68 -5.26
C LYS A 354 -13.00 -8.54 -4.00
N LEU A 355 -13.83 -7.51 -3.92
CA LEU A 355 -14.80 -7.35 -2.83
C LEU A 355 -15.78 -8.53 -2.78
N GLY A 356 -16.32 -8.95 -3.93
CA GLY A 356 -17.20 -10.12 -4.06
C GLY A 356 -16.52 -11.42 -3.63
N GLU A 357 -15.24 -11.63 -3.97
CA GLU A 357 -14.45 -12.78 -3.51
C GLU A 357 -14.32 -12.81 -1.99
N LEU A 358 -13.94 -11.70 -1.36
CA LEU A 358 -13.74 -11.61 0.09
C LEU A 358 -15.05 -11.88 0.87
N VAL A 359 -16.20 -11.49 0.33
CA VAL A 359 -17.51 -11.80 0.88
C VAL A 359 -17.80 -13.30 0.75
N ARG A 360 -17.56 -13.92 -0.42
CA ARG A 360 -17.75 -15.36 -0.66
C ARG A 360 -16.85 -16.22 0.23
N GLU A 361 -15.59 -15.81 0.40
CA GLU A 361 -14.60 -16.46 1.27
C GLU A 361 -14.87 -16.22 2.77
N LYS A 362 -15.90 -15.46 3.11
CA LYS A 362 -16.28 -15.10 4.50
C LYS A 362 -15.17 -14.34 5.25
N LYS A 363 -14.25 -13.67 4.54
CA LYS A 363 -13.25 -12.77 5.14
C LYS A 363 -13.87 -11.44 5.56
N LEU A 364 -14.96 -11.04 4.90
CA LEU A 364 -15.78 -9.86 5.22
C LEU A 364 -17.27 -10.27 5.40
N PRO A 365 -17.57 -11.05 6.44
CA PRO A 365 -18.92 -11.56 6.67
C PRO A 365 -19.92 -10.48 7.08
N GLU A 366 -19.43 -9.28 7.44
CA GLU A 366 -20.22 -8.13 7.87
C GLU A 366 -20.94 -7.43 6.71
N ILE A 367 -20.48 -7.64 5.47
CA ILE A 367 -21.10 -7.06 4.27
C ILE A 367 -22.39 -7.84 3.95
N SER A 368 -23.48 -7.11 3.67
CA SER A 368 -24.75 -7.69 3.24
C SER A 368 -24.92 -7.65 1.73
N ASN A 369 -24.55 -6.54 1.08
CA ASN A 369 -24.65 -6.36 -0.36
C ASN A 369 -23.64 -5.33 -0.87
N ILE A 370 -23.37 -5.35 -2.17
CA ILE A 370 -22.50 -4.38 -2.86
C ILE A 370 -23.25 -3.91 -4.10
N HIS A 371 -23.49 -2.61 -4.19
CA HIS A 371 -24.11 -1.98 -5.32
C HIS A 371 -23.09 -1.12 -6.08
N ASP A 372 -23.11 -1.22 -7.37
CA ASP A 372 -22.40 -0.32 -8.28
C ASP A 372 -23.38 0.76 -8.75
N GLY A 373 -23.27 1.95 -8.18
CA GLY A 373 -24.10 3.10 -8.50
C GLY A 373 -23.41 4.11 -9.42
N ALA A 374 -22.21 3.76 -9.95
CA ALA A 374 -21.45 4.69 -10.78
C ALA A 374 -22.23 5.12 -12.02
N ASP A 375 -22.21 6.42 -12.27
CA ASP A 375 -22.83 7.05 -13.42
C ASP A 375 -21.87 8.04 -14.09
N ARG A 376 -22.40 8.84 -15.03
CA ARG A 376 -21.64 9.91 -15.71
C ARG A 376 -21.11 11.01 -14.77
N HIS A 377 -21.56 11.07 -13.53
CA HIS A 377 -21.16 12.08 -12.54
C HIS A 377 -20.01 11.62 -11.66
N GLY A 378 -19.70 10.31 -11.62
CA GLY A 378 -18.57 9.79 -10.86
C GLY A 378 -18.69 8.35 -10.40
N ILE A 379 -17.76 7.97 -9.55
CA ILE A 379 -17.72 6.67 -8.90
C ILE A 379 -18.64 6.70 -7.69
N ASP A 380 -19.49 5.68 -7.57
CA ASP A 380 -20.39 5.48 -6.44
C ASP A 380 -20.51 3.97 -6.15
N ILE A 381 -19.61 3.44 -5.30
CA ILE A 381 -19.67 2.05 -4.87
C ILE A 381 -20.28 2.03 -3.47
N ILE A 382 -21.48 1.46 -3.35
CA ILE A 382 -22.22 1.36 -2.10
C ILE A 382 -22.04 -0.03 -1.51
N ILE A 383 -21.40 -0.13 -0.35
CA ILE A 383 -21.18 -1.37 0.40
C ILE A 383 -22.13 -1.37 1.59
N GLU A 384 -23.24 -2.12 1.49
CA GLU A 384 -24.22 -2.25 2.56
C GLU A 384 -23.71 -3.20 3.65
N LEU A 385 -23.83 -2.79 4.90
CA LEU A 385 -23.42 -3.57 6.06
C LEU A 385 -24.61 -4.27 6.73
N LYS A 386 -24.32 -5.36 7.43
CA LYS A 386 -25.30 -6.01 8.32
C LYS A 386 -25.55 -5.14 9.54
N LYS A 387 -26.71 -5.32 10.19
CA LYS A 387 -27.16 -4.47 11.29
C LYS A 387 -26.18 -4.40 12.47
N ASP A 388 -25.43 -5.48 12.72
CA ASP A 388 -24.53 -5.60 13.87
C ASP A 388 -23.07 -5.31 13.51
N ALA A 389 -22.81 -4.81 12.31
CA ALA A 389 -21.47 -4.48 11.84
C ALA A 389 -21.07 -3.08 12.30
N ILE A 390 -19.82 -2.93 12.74
CA ILE A 390 -19.21 -1.64 13.05
C ILE A 390 -18.56 -1.09 11.76
N PRO A 391 -19.08 0.02 11.16
CA PRO A 391 -18.64 0.48 9.84
C PRO A 391 -17.14 0.79 9.76
N GLN A 392 -16.57 1.39 10.81
CA GLN A 392 -15.15 1.75 10.86
C GLN A 392 -14.24 0.51 10.80
N VAL A 393 -14.62 -0.57 11.51
CA VAL A 393 -13.87 -1.83 11.52
C VAL A 393 -13.92 -2.48 10.13
N VAL A 394 -15.08 -2.46 9.48
CA VAL A 394 -15.22 -2.99 8.12
C VAL A 394 -14.40 -2.16 7.14
N LEU A 395 -14.45 -0.82 7.24
CA LEU A 395 -13.67 0.08 6.39
C LEU A 395 -12.16 -0.20 6.50
N ASN A 396 -11.64 -0.41 7.72
CA ASN A 396 -10.23 -0.75 7.91
C ASN A 396 -9.86 -2.13 7.36
N LYS A 397 -10.75 -3.13 7.49
CA LYS A 397 -10.56 -4.42 6.83
C LYS A 397 -10.55 -4.27 5.29
N LEU A 398 -11.40 -3.40 4.74
CA LEU A 398 -11.43 -3.08 3.32
C LEU A 398 -10.10 -2.47 2.86
N TYR A 399 -9.55 -1.48 3.58
CA TYR A 399 -8.23 -0.90 3.28
C TYR A 399 -7.11 -1.94 3.34
N LYS A 400 -7.16 -2.89 4.28
CA LYS A 400 -6.13 -3.92 4.45
C LYS A 400 -6.17 -5.02 3.38
N HIS A 401 -7.36 -5.37 2.87
CA HIS A 401 -7.54 -6.54 2.02
C HIS A 401 -7.89 -6.22 0.56
N THR A 402 -8.06 -4.94 0.21
CA THR A 402 -8.46 -4.52 -1.13
C THR A 402 -7.61 -3.36 -1.63
N GLN A 403 -7.77 -3.02 -2.91
CA GLN A 403 -7.13 -1.86 -3.53
C GLN A 403 -7.79 -0.51 -3.17
N LEU A 404 -8.68 -0.45 -2.17
CA LEU A 404 -9.13 0.81 -1.59
C LEU A 404 -7.98 1.55 -0.85
N GLN A 405 -6.91 0.87 -0.53
CA GLN A 405 -5.63 1.44 -0.15
C GLN A 405 -4.52 0.78 -0.96
N VAL A 406 -3.66 1.59 -1.57
CA VAL A 406 -2.50 1.12 -2.35
C VAL A 406 -1.24 1.89 -1.98
N GLY A 407 -0.10 1.23 -2.09
CA GLY A 407 1.20 1.90 -2.04
C GLY A 407 1.58 2.43 -3.42
N PHE A 408 2.01 3.68 -3.50
CA PHE A 408 2.56 4.28 -4.71
C PHE A 408 4.06 4.57 -4.48
N GLY A 409 4.93 3.77 -5.09
CA GLY A 409 6.38 3.98 -5.04
C GLY A 409 6.80 5.08 -5.99
N VAL A 410 7.29 6.20 -5.47
CA VAL A 410 7.78 7.32 -6.28
C VAL A 410 9.23 7.05 -6.70
N ILE A 411 9.53 7.17 -7.99
CA ILE A 411 10.87 7.13 -8.56
C ILE A 411 10.92 8.23 -9.61
N MET A 412 11.59 9.34 -9.29
CA MET A 412 11.69 10.51 -10.15
C MET A 412 12.91 10.37 -11.09
N LEU A 413 12.88 9.32 -11.91
CA LEU A 413 13.91 9.03 -12.89
C LEU A 413 13.53 9.66 -14.23
N ALA A 414 14.38 10.51 -14.78
CA ALA A 414 14.22 11.14 -16.09
C ALA A 414 15.56 11.25 -16.83
N LEU A 415 15.51 11.52 -18.11
CA LEU A 415 16.69 11.77 -18.94
C LEU A 415 17.12 13.24 -18.80
N VAL A 416 18.38 13.44 -18.46
CA VAL A 416 19.07 14.74 -18.49
C VAL A 416 20.19 14.62 -19.52
N ASP A 417 20.08 15.33 -20.63
CA ASP A 417 21.03 15.26 -21.75
C ASP A 417 21.29 13.80 -22.19
N GLY A 418 20.22 13.01 -22.30
CA GLY A 418 20.29 11.60 -22.69
C GLY A 418 20.76 10.63 -21.59
N VAL A 419 21.15 11.11 -20.40
CA VAL A 419 21.61 10.29 -19.28
C VAL A 419 20.49 10.11 -18.25
N PRO A 420 20.12 8.86 -17.86
CA PRO A 420 19.12 8.65 -16.84
C PRO A 420 19.61 9.06 -15.45
N ARG A 421 18.85 9.92 -14.77
CA ARG A 421 19.14 10.41 -13.41
C ARG A 421 17.90 10.37 -12.53
N VAL A 422 18.07 9.99 -11.28
CA VAL A 422 17.03 10.16 -10.25
C VAL A 422 17.18 11.57 -9.70
N LEU A 423 16.13 12.37 -9.82
CA LEU A 423 16.14 13.81 -9.55
C LEU A 423 15.28 14.13 -8.33
N SER A 424 15.72 15.06 -7.51
CA SER A 424 14.90 15.74 -6.51
C SER A 424 13.88 16.67 -7.19
N LEU A 425 12.90 17.16 -6.42
CA LEU A 425 11.97 18.18 -6.91
C LEU A 425 12.72 19.44 -7.39
N LYS A 426 13.68 19.91 -6.59
CA LYS A 426 14.50 21.11 -6.91
C LYS A 426 15.28 20.92 -8.20
N GLU A 427 15.94 19.79 -8.38
CA GLU A 427 16.67 19.49 -9.62
C GLU A 427 15.75 19.42 -10.83
N THR A 428 14.57 18.77 -10.69
CA THR A 428 13.60 18.68 -11.78
C THR A 428 13.13 20.05 -12.25
N LEU A 429 12.81 20.95 -11.32
CA LEU A 429 12.43 22.33 -11.62
C LEU A 429 13.61 23.12 -12.20
N HIS A 430 14.83 22.90 -11.72
CA HIS A 430 16.04 23.56 -12.22
C HIS A 430 16.28 23.25 -13.70
N TYR A 431 16.24 21.98 -14.11
CA TYR A 431 16.41 21.61 -15.53
C TYR A 431 15.27 22.12 -16.41
N TYR A 432 14.05 22.16 -15.89
CA TYR A 432 12.94 22.77 -16.60
C TYR A 432 13.14 24.28 -16.80
N ILE A 433 13.56 25.03 -15.77
CA ILE A 433 13.83 26.47 -15.86
C ILE A 433 14.97 26.75 -16.85
N ALA A 434 16.06 26.00 -16.76
CA ALA A 434 17.17 26.13 -17.68
C ALA A 434 16.76 25.92 -19.15
N HIS A 435 15.87 24.92 -19.39
CA HIS A 435 15.29 24.72 -20.71
C HIS A 435 14.44 25.90 -21.15
N GLN A 436 13.61 26.48 -20.28
CA GLN A 436 12.80 27.65 -20.62
C GLN A 436 13.66 28.91 -20.88
N GLU A 437 14.75 29.09 -20.13
CA GLU A 437 15.72 30.19 -20.41
C GLU A 437 16.29 30.04 -21.81
N ASP A 438 16.69 28.81 -22.23
CA ASP A 438 17.21 28.59 -23.60
C ASP A 438 16.13 28.81 -24.68
N VAL A 439 14.93 28.29 -24.47
CA VAL A 439 13.78 28.48 -25.38
C VAL A 439 13.46 29.97 -25.59
N ILE A 440 13.40 30.77 -24.53
CA ILE A 440 13.14 32.20 -24.62
C ILE A 440 14.28 32.94 -25.36
N VAL A 441 15.54 32.61 -25.04
CA VAL A 441 16.69 33.21 -25.69
C VAL A 441 16.70 32.87 -27.18
N ARG A 442 16.50 31.59 -27.55
CA ARG A 442 16.45 31.15 -28.97
C ARG A 442 15.28 31.79 -29.72
N ARG A 443 14.08 31.82 -29.13
CA ARG A 443 12.91 32.50 -29.67
C ARG A 443 13.20 33.98 -29.92
N THR A 444 13.80 34.68 -28.95
CA THR A 444 14.10 36.10 -29.03
C THR A 444 15.14 36.39 -30.12
N ARG A 445 16.15 35.50 -30.27
CA ARG A 445 17.13 35.62 -31.36
C ARG A 445 16.49 35.47 -32.74
N TYR A 446 15.60 34.51 -32.89
CA TYR A 446 14.84 34.30 -34.12
C TYR A 446 13.96 35.50 -34.43
N GLU A 447 13.18 35.99 -33.47
CA GLU A 447 12.33 37.17 -33.66
C GLU A 447 13.14 38.44 -33.92
N LEU A 448 14.30 38.61 -33.27
CA LEU A 448 15.23 39.69 -33.53
C LEU A 448 15.73 39.64 -34.98
N SER A 449 16.26 38.51 -35.42
CA SER A 449 16.73 38.30 -36.79
C SER A 449 15.63 38.61 -37.82
N LYS A 450 14.40 38.16 -37.59
CA LYS A 450 13.26 38.45 -38.48
C LYS A 450 12.87 39.93 -38.46
N ALA A 451 12.92 40.56 -37.29
CA ALA A 451 12.64 42.00 -37.16
C ALA A 451 13.73 42.86 -37.84
N GLU A 452 15.02 42.51 -37.68
CA GLU A 452 16.14 43.17 -38.33
C GLU A 452 16.10 43.01 -39.86
N GLU A 453 15.85 41.78 -40.36
CA GLU A 453 15.64 41.53 -41.78
C GLU A 453 14.52 42.37 -42.36
N ARG A 454 13.40 42.48 -41.65
CA ARG A 454 12.25 43.26 -42.09
C ARG A 454 12.53 44.77 -42.01
N ALA A 455 13.13 45.25 -40.93
CA ALA A 455 13.51 46.64 -40.74
C ALA A 455 14.49 47.10 -41.82
N HIS A 456 15.50 46.24 -42.14
CA HIS A 456 16.47 46.48 -43.19
C HIS A 456 15.80 46.71 -44.59
N ILE A 457 14.78 45.91 -44.94
CA ILE A 457 14.00 46.07 -46.17
C ILE A 457 13.22 47.38 -46.13
N LEU A 458 12.57 47.73 -45.00
CA LEU A 458 11.77 48.94 -44.86
C LEU A 458 12.68 50.19 -44.91
N GLU A 459 13.89 50.16 -44.35
CA GLU A 459 14.87 51.26 -44.49
C GLU A 459 15.20 51.52 -45.95
N GLY A 460 15.41 50.45 -46.75
CA GLY A 460 15.57 50.59 -48.18
C GLY A 460 14.36 51.21 -48.87
N TYR A 461 13.14 50.86 -48.45
CA TYR A 461 11.93 51.48 -48.98
C TYR A 461 11.82 52.97 -48.61
N VAL A 462 12.17 53.38 -47.40
CA VAL A 462 12.18 54.79 -46.98
C VAL A 462 13.14 55.61 -47.88
N VAL A 463 14.36 55.11 -48.08
CA VAL A 463 15.33 55.76 -48.98
C VAL A 463 14.80 55.85 -50.41
N ALA A 464 14.16 54.81 -50.93
CA ALA A 464 13.59 54.80 -52.27
C ALA A 464 12.39 55.76 -52.41
N LEU A 465 11.52 55.91 -51.36
CA LEU A 465 10.39 56.81 -51.36
C LEU A 465 10.78 58.26 -51.15
N ASP A 466 11.87 58.54 -50.46
CA ASP A 466 12.47 59.89 -50.32
C ASP A 466 13.08 60.38 -51.61
N HIS A 467 13.50 59.53 -52.50
CA HIS A 467 14.14 59.82 -53.76
C HIS A 467 13.41 59.19 -54.97
N ILE A 468 12.05 59.12 -54.88
CA ILE A 468 11.21 58.29 -55.76
C ILE A 468 11.43 58.59 -57.25
N ASP A 469 11.51 59.86 -57.61
CA ASP A 469 11.71 60.31 -59.03
C ASP A 469 13.06 59.86 -59.58
N GLU A 470 14.06 59.86 -58.76
CA GLU A 470 15.43 59.42 -59.18
C GLU A 470 15.47 57.91 -59.33
N VAL A 471 14.85 57.16 -58.36
CA VAL A 471 14.68 55.68 -58.38
C VAL A 471 13.96 55.26 -59.63
N ILE A 472 12.83 55.89 -59.99
CA ILE A 472 12.07 55.58 -61.20
C ILE A 472 12.88 55.87 -62.43
N SER A 473 13.66 56.97 -62.47
CA SER A 473 14.52 57.32 -63.57
C SER A 473 15.61 56.27 -63.81
N ILE A 474 16.25 55.78 -62.74
CA ILE A 474 17.29 54.75 -62.80
C ILE A 474 16.65 53.43 -63.31
N ILE A 475 15.55 53.01 -62.79
CA ILE A 475 14.87 51.76 -63.19
C ILE A 475 14.46 51.80 -64.67
N ARG A 476 13.86 52.90 -65.11
CA ARG A 476 13.44 53.09 -66.50
C ARG A 476 14.64 53.16 -67.52
N SER A 477 15.80 53.69 -67.10
CA SER A 477 16.98 53.84 -67.95
C SER A 477 17.91 52.62 -67.98
N SER A 478 17.62 51.61 -67.13
CA SER A 478 18.35 50.35 -67.10
C SER A 478 17.73 49.32 -68.02
N GLN A 479 18.54 48.50 -68.68
CA GLN A 479 18.10 47.44 -69.61
C GLN A 479 17.77 46.12 -68.94
N THR A 480 18.32 45.91 -67.74
CA THR A 480 18.13 44.66 -66.96
C THR A 480 17.94 44.99 -65.47
N ASP A 481 17.24 44.10 -64.71
CA ASP A 481 17.08 44.22 -63.25
C ASP A 481 18.44 44.24 -62.53
N LYS A 482 19.45 43.54 -63.04
CA LYS A 482 20.80 43.54 -62.46
C LYS A 482 21.51 44.88 -62.63
N GLU A 483 21.34 45.53 -63.79
CA GLU A 483 21.85 46.84 -64.03
C GLU A 483 21.17 47.91 -63.13
N ALA A 484 19.82 47.80 -63.00
CA ALA A 484 19.06 48.68 -62.15
C ALA A 484 19.50 48.53 -60.69
N ALA A 485 19.62 47.28 -60.20
CA ALA A 485 20.13 47.00 -58.88
C ALA A 485 21.52 47.55 -58.59
N ALA A 486 22.47 47.31 -59.48
CA ALA A 486 23.87 47.81 -59.33
C ALA A 486 23.91 49.39 -59.26
N ARG A 487 23.11 50.07 -60.07
CA ARG A 487 23.05 51.54 -60.09
C ARG A 487 22.36 52.11 -58.84
N LEU A 488 21.32 51.42 -58.35
CA LEU A 488 20.67 51.77 -57.09
C LEU A 488 21.61 51.53 -55.87
N THR A 489 22.38 50.44 -55.87
CA THR A 489 23.41 50.22 -54.88
C THR A 489 24.49 51.29 -54.88
N GLU A 490 25.06 51.62 -56.04
CA GLU A 490 26.11 52.63 -56.16
C GLU A 490 25.64 54.02 -55.76
N ARG A 491 24.36 54.34 -56.10
CA ARG A 491 23.85 55.71 -55.89
C ARG A 491 23.40 55.96 -54.46
N PHE A 492 22.71 55.01 -53.84
CA PHE A 492 22.06 55.17 -52.51
C PHE A 492 22.74 54.35 -51.41
N GLY A 493 23.79 53.57 -51.73
CA GLY A 493 24.43 52.69 -50.72
C GLY A 493 23.53 51.50 -50.22
N LEU A 494 22.57 51.09 -51.07
CA LEU A 494 21.60 50.06 -50.76
C LEU A 494 22.27 48.68 -50.91
N THR A 495 21.81 47.70 -50.08
CA THR A 495 22.21 46.30 -50.18
C THR A 495 21.45 45.55 -51.29
N ASP A 496 21.96 44.40 -51.73
CA ASP A 496 21.30 43.56 -52.72
C ASP A 496 19.88 43.14 -52.32
N LYS A 497 19.66 42.86 -51.02
CA LYS A 497 18.33 42.55 -50.48
C LYS A 497 17.38 43.77 -50.60
N GLN A 498 17.84 44.97 -50.29
CA GLN A 498 17.05 46.18 -50.38
C GLN A 498 16.74 46.55 -51.85
N THR A 499 17.69 46.44 -52.74
CA THR A 499 17.48 46.73 -54.17
C THR A 499 16.50 45.73 -54.81
N THR A 500 16.63 44.43 -54.49
CA THR A 500 15.69 43.42 -54.97
C THR A 500 14.27 43.75 -54.49
N ALA A 501 14.11 44.07 -53.21
CA ALA A 501 12.82 44.41 -52.64
C ALA A 501 12.22 45.69 -53.27
N ILE A 502 13.03 46.68 -53.59
CA ILE A 502 12.63 47.94 -54.29
C ILE A 502 12.16 47.61 -55.71
N LEU A 503 12.89 46.76 -56.46
CA LEU A 503 12.47 46.37 -57.80
C LEU A 503 11.20 45.57 -57.87
N GLU A 504 10.92 44.77 -56.83
CA GLU A 504 9.65 44.01 -56.68
C GLU A 504 8.49 44.83 -56.09
N MET A 505 8.75 46.09 -55.71
CA MET A 505 7.77 46.94 -55.04
C MET A 505 6.56 47.24 -55.93
N ARG A 506 5.39 46.99 -55.47
CA ARG A 506 4.14 47.29 -56.20
C ARG A 506 3.88 48.80 -56.22
N LEU A 507 3.46 49.32 -57.35
CA LEU A 507 3.18 50.74 -57.59
C LEU A 507 2.22 51.38 -56.56
N ARG A 508 1.24 50.63 -56.01
CA ARG A 508 0.34 51.11 -54.97
C ARG A 508 1.03 51.56 -53.69
N ARG A 509 2.26 51.04 -53.39
CA ARG A 509 3.08 51.44 -52.22
C ARG A 509 3.74 52.79 -52.33
N LEU A 510 3.64 53.46 -53.50
CA LEU A 510 4.17 54.79 -53.73
C LEU A 510 3.23 55.93 -53.28
N THR A 511 2.01 55.59 -52.72
CA THR A 511 1.07 56.59 -52.22
C THR A 511 1.48 57.15 -50.86
N GLY A 512 1.17 58.39 -50.55
CA GLY A 512 1.52 59.07 -49.29
C GLY A 512 1.07 58.32 -48.05
N LEU A 513 -0.16 57.75 -48.09
CA LEU A 513 -0.69 56.91 -47.00
C LEU A 513 0.13 55.64 -46.77
N GLU A 514 0.65 55.01 -47.77
CA GLU A 514 1.51 53.83 -47.63
C GLU A 514 2.92 54.21 -47.12
N ARG A 515 3.43 55.40 -47.43
CA ARG A 515 4.65 55.95 -46.86
C ARG A 515 4.58 56.08 -45.34
N GLU A 516 3.50 56.68 -44.83
CA GLU A 516 3.26 56.82 -43.38
C GLU A 516 3.18 55.45 -42.72
N LYS A 517 2.53 54.43 -43.36
CA LYS A 517 2.48 53.05 -42.82
C LYS A 517 3.84 52.39 -42.75
N ILE A 518 4.68 52.56 -43.80
CA ILE A 518 6.06 52.02 -43.83
C ILE A 518 6.91 52.63 -42.72
N GLN A 519 6.78 53.91 -42.50
CA GLN A 519 7.49 54.64 -41.47
C GLN A 519 7.07 54.20 -40.05
N SER A 520 5.74 54.11 -39.82
CA SER A 520 5.20 53.59 -38.56
C SER A 520 5.61 52.12 -38.31
N GLU A 521 5.56 51.26 -39.35
CA GLU A 521 6.00 49.86 -39.23
C GLU A 521 7.53 49.77 -38.88
N LEU A 522 8.35 50.66 -39.45
CA LEU A 522 9.78 50.73 -39.15
C LEU A 522 10.05 51.20 -37.73
N GLU A 523 9.31 52.17 -37.20
CA GLU A 523 9.44 52.64 -35.82
C GLU A 523 9.02 51.52 -34.84
N GLU A 524 7.90 50.85 -35.09
CA GLU A 524 7.49 49.70 -34.28
C GLU A 524 8.54 48.56 -34.26
N LEU A 525 9.17 48.28 -35.43
CA LEU A 525 10.22 47.28 -35.51
C LEU A 525 11.46 47.70 -34.74
N ARG A 526 11.85 48.97 -34.80
CA ARG A 526 13.01 49.51 -34.04
C ARG A 526 12.78 49.37 -32.52
N GLU A 527 11.57 49.62 -32.05
CA GLU A 527 11.19 49.39 -30.65
C GLU A 527 11.29 47.93 -30.28
N LYS A 528 10.78 47.03 -31.14
CA LYS A 528 10.89 45.57 -30.92
C LYS A 528 12.34 45.10 -30.92
N ILE A 529 13.17 45.55 -31.86
CA ILE A 529 14.61 45.25 -31.92
C ILE A 529 15.30 45.72 -30.63
N ALA A 530 15.02 46.93 -30.18
CA ALA A 530 15.57 47.44 -28.91
C ALA A 530 15.10 46.59 -27.70
N TYR A 531 13.84 46.14 -27.70
CA TYR A 531 13.30 45.26 -26.68
C TYR A 531 13.99 43.89 -26.71
N TYR A 532 14.11 43.23 -27.88
CA TYR A 532 14.76 41.95 -28.02
C TYR A 532 16.23 41.96 -27.61
N ASN A 533 16.99 43.02 -28.00
CA ASN A 533 18.36 43.22 -27.56
C ASN A 533 18.48 43.38 -26.05
N ARG A 534 17.51 44.03 -25.40
CA ARG A 534 17.47 44.16 -23.95
C ARG A 534 17.20 42.82 -23.30
N VAL A 535 16.24 41.99 -23.82
CA VAL A 535 15.96 40.65 -23.32
C VAL A 535 17.21 39.78 -23.41
N LEU A 536 17.96 39.83 -24.54
CA LEU A 536 19.17 39.02 -24.73
C LEU A 536 20.35 39.46 -23.85
N SER A 537 20.35 40.70 -23.36
CA SER A 537 21.43 41.26 -22.51
C SER A 537 21.11 41.12 -21.01
N ASP A 538 19.89 40.85 -20.63
CA ASP A 538 19.45 40.83 -19.23
C ASP A 538 18.79 39.46 -18.85
N PRO A 539 19.53 38.56 -18.18
CA PRO A 539 19.00 37.29 -17.74
C PRO A 539 17.80 37.39 -16.80
N GLN A 540 17.72 38.49 -16.03
CA GLN A 540 16.57 38.69 -15.13
C GLN A 540 15.28 38.94 -15.94
N LEU A 541 15.35 39.67 -17.01
CA LEU A 541 14.22 39.93 -17.90
C LEU A 541 13.72 38.62 -18.56
N VAL A 542 14.64 37.68 -18.87
CA VAL A 542 14.28 36.34 -19.39
C VAL A 542 13.45 35.60 -18.33
N ARG A 543 13.88 35.59 -17.07
CA ARG A 543 13.15 34.97 -15.97
C ARG A 543 11.79 35.61 -15.71
N ASP A 544 11.71 36.92 -15.82
CA ASP A 544 10.43 37.65 -15.69
C ASP A 544 9.45 37.26 -16.78
N ILE A 545 9.91 37.08 -18.03
CA ILE A 545 9.10 36.60 -19.16
C ILE A 545 8.60 35.19 -18.89
N ILE A 546 9.47 34.26 -18.42
CA ILE A 546 9.08 32.89 -18.06
C ILE A 546 7.97 32.94 -17.02
N LYS A 547 8.12 33.74 -15.98
CA LYS A 547 7.17 33.89 -14.90
C LYS A 547 5.82 34.43 -15.40
N GLU A 548 5.82 35.43 -16.26
CA GLU A 548 4.60 35.98 -16.86
C GLU A 548 3.87 34.94 -17.71
N GLU A 549 4.59 34.21 -18.55
CA GLU A 549 4.02 33.16 -19.40
C GLU A 549 3.47 31.99 -18.59
N LEU A 550 4.14 31.55 -17.51
CA LEU A 550 3.64 30.55 -16.60
C LEU A 550 2.35 30.99 -15.89
N GLN A 551 2.27 32.24 -15.45
CA GLN A 551 1.06 32.79 -14.82
C GLN A 551 -0.10 32.89 -15.81
N GLU A 552 0.16 33.20 -17.09
CA GLU A 552 -0.86 33.14 -18.14
C GLU A 552 -1.42 31.73 -18.32
N ILE A 553 -0.56 30.71 -18.33
CA ILE A 553 -0.96 29.29 -18.43
C ILE A 553 -1.75 28.86 -17.21
N LYS A 554 -1.30 29.24 -16.00
CA LYS A 554 -2.05 29.00 -14.78
C LYS A 554 -3.45 29.56 -14.87
N LYS A 555 -3.61 30.81 -15.27
CA LYS A 555 -4.92 31.46 -15.43
C LYS A 555 -5.85 30.74 -16.41
N LYS A 556 -5.28 30.09 -17.45
CA LYS A 556 -6.07 29.41 -18.50
C LYS A 556 -6.46 27.98 -18.13
N PHE A 557 -5.62 27.25 -17.41
CA PHE A 557 -5.73 25.79 -17.28
C PHE A 557 -5.75 25.29 -15.82
N ASP A 558 -5.62 26.20 -14.83
CA ASP A 558 -5.66 25.77 -13.43
C ASP A 558 -7.01 25.17 -13.06
N THR A 559 -6.94 24.12 -12.27
CA THR A 559 -8.11 23.43 -11.73
C THR A 559 -7.85 23.08 -10.26
N PRO A 560 -8.89 23.08 -9.41
CA PRO A 560 -8.73 22.75 -8.00
C PRO A 560 -8.03 21.41 -7.78
N ARG A 561 -7.30 21.31 -6.68
CA ARG A 561 -6.69 20.05 -6.21
C ARG A 561 -7.77 18.97 -6.02
N ARG A 562 -7.51 17.77 -6.51
CA ARG A 562 -8.42 16.62 -6.40
C ARG A 562 -8.03 15.73 -5.22
N THR A 563 -6.73 15.46 -5.04
CA THR A 563 -6.21 14.59 -3.99
C THR A 563 -6.09 15.31 -2.65
N GLN A 564 -6.65 14.75 -1.60
CA GLN A 564 -6.52 15.27 -0.24
C GLN A 564 -5.22 14.79 0.40
N LEU A 565 -4.59 15.64 1.23
CA LEU A 565 -3.42 15.31 2.02
C LEU A 565 -3.82 15.17 3.48
N SER A 566 -3.49 14.06 4.11
CA SER A 566 -3.77 13.80 5.52
C SER A 566 -2.48 13.77 6.32
N ASP A 567 -2.46 14.46 7.47
CA ASP A 567 -1.32 14.43 8.40
C ASP A 567 -1.24 13.12 9.20
N ALA A 568 -2.29 12.28 9.17
CA ALA A 568 -2.34 11.02 9.88
C ALA A 568 -1.32 10.03 9.30
N ALA A 569 -0.16 9.94 9.94
CA ALA A 569 0.93 9.02 9.58
C ALA A 569 0.68 7.58 10.04
N LYS A 570 -0.35 7.31 10.83
CA LYS A 570 -0.66 5.98 11.35
C LYS A 570 -1.93 5.44 10.71
N ASP A 571 -1.87 4.21 10.24
CA ASP A 571 -3.05 3.35 10.19
C ASP A 571 -3.66 3.40 11.59
N LEU A 572 -4.86 3.94 11.72
CA LEU A 572 -5.67 3.75 12.91
C LEU A 572 -5.80 2.24 13.06
N ASP A 573 -5.15 1.68 14.07
CA ASP A 573 -5.30 0.26 14.35
C ASP A 573 -6.79 0.01 14.59
N VAL A 574 -7.29 -1.16 14.20
CA VAL A 574 -8.71 -1.53 14.44
C VAL A 574 -9.05 -1.32 15.91
N GLU A 575 -8.05 -1.45 16.76
CA GLU A 575 -8.13 -1.28 18.20
C GLU A 575 -8.40 0.18 18.62
N ASP A 576 -7.82 1.16 17.93
CA ASP A 576 -8.01 2.60 18.21
C ASP A 576 -9.45 3.09 17.93
N LEU A 577 -10.22 2.31 17.16
CA LEU A 577 -11.59 2.61 16.77
C LEU A 577 -12.64 1.91 17.63
N ILE A 578 -12.22 1.00 18.50
CA ILE A 578 -13.10 0.24 19.40
C ILE A 578 -13.02 0.89 20.77
N ALA A 579 -14.17 1.30 21.30
CA ALA A 579 -14.21 1.86 22.64
C ALA A 579 -13.62 0.86 23.66
N GLU A 580 -12.71 1.34 24.52
CA GLU A 580 -12.17 0.53 25.60
C GLU A 580 -13.23 0.38 26.70
N GLU A 581 -13.96 -0.74 26.68
CA GLU A 581 -15.00 -1.08 27.63
C GLU A 581 -14.67 -2.36 28.37
N ASN A 582 -15.10 -2.47 29.62
CA ASN A 582 -14.98 -3.70 30.37
C ASN A 582 -16.10 -4.68 29.97
N MET A 583 -15.69 -5.84 29.47
CA MET A 583 -16.56 -6.93 29.05
C MET A 583 -16.49 -8.10 30.00
N VAL A 584 -17.64 -8.75 30.23
CA VAL A 584 -17.70 -10.07 30.85
C VAL A 584 -17.58 -11.13 29.75
N VAL A 585 -16.51 -11.90 29.76
CA VAL A 585 -16.30 -13.03 28.86
C VAL A 585 -16.63 -14.32 29.60
N THR A 586 -17.50 -15.15 29.01
CA THR A 586 -17.85 -16.46 29.55
C THR A 586 -17.42 -17.56 28.59
N VAL A 587 -16.78 -18.60 29.13
CA VAL A 587 -16.45 -19.84 28.41
C VAL A 587 -17.08 -21.03 29.14
N THR A 588 -17.84 -21.83 28.39
CA THR A 588 -18.50 -23.00 28.97
C THR A 588 -17.63 -24.25 28.79
N LYS A 589 -17.87 -25.29 29.57
CA LYS A 589 -17.20 -26.60 29.49
C LYS A 589 -17.37 -27.26 28.12
N ALA A 590 -18.51 -27.11 27.49
CA ALA A 590 -18.78 -27.58 26.14
C ALA A 590 -18.13 -26.75 25.05
N GLY A 591 -17.30 -25.72 25.40
CA GLY A 591 -16.56 -24.89 24.47
C GLY A 591 -17.38 -23.81 23.81
N TYR A 592 -18.40 -23.23 24.43
CA TYR A 592 -19.09 -22.04 23.95
C TYR A 592 -18.51 -20.79 24.60
N VAL A 593 -18.32 -19.75 23.81
CA VAL A 593 -17.76 -18.46 24.25
C VAL A 593 -18.68 -17.31 23.85
N LYS A 594 -18.80 -16.31 24.70
CA LYS A 594 -19.47 -15.04 24.43
C LYS A 594 -18.89 -13.93 25.27
N ARG A 595 -19.12 -12.68 24.84
CA ARG A 595 -18.85 -11.48 25.63
C ARG A 595 -20.10 -10.65 25.82
N LEU A 596 -20.16 -9.90 26.93
CA LEU A 596 -21.24 -8.96 27.26
C LEU A 596 -20.62 -7.73 27.95
N PRO A 597 -21.16 -6.51 27.73
CA PRO A 597 -20.81 -5.35 28.54
C PRO A 597 -21.12 -5.58 30.05
N VAL A 598 -20.17 -5.16 30.90
CA VAL A 598 -20.36 -5.28 32.36
C VAL A 598 -21.62 -4.54 32.82
N ALA A 599 -21.99 -3.44 32.16
CA ALA A 599 -23.20 -2.66 32.43
C ALA A 599 -24.52 -3.48 32.30
N THR A 600 -24.51 -4.58 31.55
CA THR A 600 -25.67 -5.48 31.39
C THR A 600 -26.01 -6.22 32.72
N TYR A 601 -25.06 -6.30 33.65
CA TYR A 601 -25.28 -6.89 34.99
C TYR A 601 -25.54 -5.78 35.99
N ARG A 602 -26.82 -5.47 36.23
CA ARG A 602 -27.23 -4.50 37.28
C ARG A 602 -26.75 -4.95 38.66
N GLN A 603 -26.16 -4.01 39.42
CA GLN A 603 -25.83 -4.23 40.83
C GLN A 603 -27.11 -4.53 41.61
N GLN A 604 -27.15 -5.66 42.35
CA GLN A 604 -28.25 -6.01 43.27
C GLN A 604 -27.80 -5.75 44.70
N LYS A 605 -28.74 -5.18 45.51
CA LYS A 605 -28.54 -5.01 46.95
C LYS A 605 -28.54 -6.37 47.67
N ARG A 606 -27.97 -6.46 48.87
CA ARG A 606 -27.93 -7.67 49.70
C ARG A 606 -29.33 -8.31 49.79
N GLY A 607 -29.41 -9.64 49.54
CA GLY A 607 -30.65 -10.42 49.58
C GLY A 607 -31.41 -10.52 48.26
N GLY A 608 -30.88 -9.96 47.13
CA GLY A 608 -31.51 -10.12 45.82
C GLY A 608 -31.39 -11.57 45.32
N LYS A 609 -32.44 -12.08 44.66
CA LYS A 609 -32.40 -13.35 43.92
C LYS A 609 -31.41 -13.17 42.77
N GLY A 610 -30.29 -13.95 42.73
CA GLY A 610 -29.32 -13.93 41.67
C GLY A 610 -29.97 -13.99 40.29
N MET A 611 -29.32 -13.42 39.27
CA MET A 611 -29.81 -13.46 37.90
C MET A 611 -29.14 -14.58 37.12
N GLN A 612 -29.94 -15.32 36.36
CA GLN A 612 -29.48 -16.41 35.51
C GLN A 612 -28.69 -15.85 34.32
N GLY A 613 -27.41 -16.23 34.17
CA GLY A 613 -26.51 -15.65 33.19
C GLY A 613 -26.53 -16.29 31.81
N VAL A 614 -26.95 -17.56 31.67
CA VAL A 614 -26.95 -18.31 30.40
C VAL A 614 -28.02 -19.39 30.44
N ASN A 615 -28.77 -19.61 29.36
CA ASN A 615 -29.58 -20.80 29.18
C ASN A 615 -28.68 -21.91 28.62
N LEU A 616 -28.23 -22.80 29.48
CA LEU A 616 -27.40 -23.93 29.12
C LEU A 616 -28.29 -25.17 28.81
N LYS A 617 -27.82 -26.08 27.95
CA LYS A 617 -28.41 -27.43 27.92
C LYS A 617 -28.13 -28.14 29.24
N ASP A 618 -28.92 -29.08 29.61
CA ASP A 618 -28.90 -29.72 30.92
C ASP A 618 -27.57 -30.33 31.39
N ALA A 619 -26.55 -30.38 30.51
CA ALA A 619 -25.22 -30.92 30.75
C ALA A 619 -24.03 -29.94 30.55
N ASP A 620 -24.25 -28.62 30.48
CA ASP A 620 -23.17 -27.62 30.29
C ASP A 620 -23.14 -26.60 31.43
N PHE A 621 -21.96 -26.04 31.73
CA PHE A 621 -21.80 -24.97 32.73
C PHE A 621 -20.68 -23.98 32.34
N VAL A 622 -20.70 -22.79 32.93
CA VAL A 622 -19.64 -21.80 32.75
C VAL A 622 -18.39 -22.25 33.52
N GLU A 623 -17.35 -22.63 32.78
CA GLU A 623 -16.08 -23.07 33.37
C GLU A 623 -15.17 -21.87 33.68
N HIS A 624 -15.18 -20.86 32.78
CA HIS A 624 -14.38 -19.65 32.96
C HIS A 624 -15.23 -18.40 32.77
N LEU A 625 -15.04 -17.44 33.67
CA LEU A 625 -15.65 -16.11 33.62
C LEU A 625 -14.57 -15.09 33.94
N PHE A 626 -14.39 -14.13 33.02
CA PHE A 626 -13.41 -13.07 33.14
C PHE A 626 -14.08 -11.72 32.97
N VAL A 627 -13.53 -10.71 33.63
CA VAL A 627 -13.76 -9.30 33.29
C VAL A 627 -12.48 -8.82 32.64
N ALA A 628 -12.58 -8.43 31.38
CA ALA A 628 -11.43 -7.97 30.60
C ALA A 628 -11.85 -6.80 29.71
N SER A 629 -10.92 -5.85 29.45
CA SER A 629 -11.13 -4.77 28.50
C SER A 629 -11.33 -5.35 27.09
N THR A 630 -12.11 -4.67 26.25
CA THR A 630 -12.26 -4.99 24.83
C THR A 630 -10.89 -5.14 24.13
N HIS A 631 -9.89 -4.39 24.57
CA HIS A 631 -8.52 -4.39 24.02
C HIS A 631 -7.60 -5.47 24.60
N SER A 632 -8.04 -6.20 25.62
CA SER A 632 -7.24 -7.29 26.21
C SER A 632 -7.14 -8.49 25.28
N TYR A 633 -6.03 -9.21 25.37
CA TYR A 633 -5.82 -10.49 24.70
C TYR A 633 -6.42 -11.63 25.54
N MET A 634 -7.01 -12.58 24.84
CA MET A 634 -7.44 -13.87 25.40
C MET A 634 -6.52 -14.97 24.84
N LEU A 635 -5.73 -15.61 25.69
CA LEU A 635 -4.90 -16.76 25.37
C LEU A 635 -5.66 -18.05 25.68
N PHE A 636 -5.93 -18.84 24.65
CA PHE A 636 -6.62 -20.12 24.76
C PHE A 636 -5.58 -21.24 24.64
N PHE A 637 -5.33 -21.98 25.72
CA PHE A 637 -4.41 -23.10 25.73
C PHE A 637 -5.18 -24.40 25.50
N SER A 638 -4.74 -25.19 24.53
CA SER A 638 -5.40 -26.45 24.18
C SER A 638 -4.77 -27.66 24.88
N THR A 639 -5.54 -28.73 24.97
CA THR A 639 -5.08 -30.03 25.50
C THR A 639 -3.91 -30.62 24.68
N ALA A 640 -3.75 -30.21 23.41
CA ALA A 640 -2.63 -30.60 22.55
C ALA A 640 -1.34 -29.79 22.78
N GLY A 641 -1.34 -28.85 23.74
CA GLY A 641 -0.16 -28.03 24.06
C GLY A 641 0.05 -26.82 23.15
N LYS A 642 -0.96 -26.43 22.36
CA LYS A 642 -0.97 -25.23 21.54
C LYS A 642 -1.59 -24.06 22.30
N VAL A 643 -1.25 -22.83 21.90
CA VAL A 643 -1.88 -21.58 22.36
C VAL A 643 -2.43 -20.82 21.17
N TYR A 644 -3.65 -20.31 21.29
CA TYR A 644 -4.32 -19.45 20.31
C TYR A 644 -4.58 -18.10 20.96
N ARG A 645 -4.53 -17.02 20.18
CA ARG A 645 -4.72 -15.64 20.66
C ARG A 645 -5.86 -14.96 19.91
N LEU A 646 -6.79 -14.37 20.64
CA LEU A 646 -7.82 -13.46 20.12
C LEU A 646 -7.88 -12.23 21.01
N LYS A 647 -8.29 -11.09 20.42
CA LYS A 647 -8.69 -9.91 21.20
C LYS A 647 -10.11 -10.11 21.75
N VAL A 648 -10.43 -9.53 22.91
CA VAL A 648 -11.77 -9.62 23.49
C VAL A 648 -12.83 -9.06 22.53
N TYR A 649 -12.52 -8.00 21.77
CA TYR A 649 -13.46 -7.45 20.78
C TYR A 649 -13.75 -8.39 19.60
N GLU A 650 -12.88 -9.37 19.32
CA GLU A 650 -13.10 -10.40 18.28
C GLU A 650 -14.06 -11.50 18.73
N LEU A 651 -14.32 -11.62 20.03
CA LEU A 651 -15.29 -12.57 20.55
C LEU A 651 -16.72 -12.11 20.24
N PRO A 652 -17.64 -13.02 19.92
CA PRO A 652 -19.01 -12.68 19.59
C PRO A 652 -19.74 -12.06 20.80
N GLU A 653 -20.35 -10.91 20.56
CA GLU A 653 -21.26 -10.30 21.51
C GLU A 653 -22.60 -11.01 21.44
N ALA A 654 -23.16 -11.36 22.59
CA ALA A 654 -24.42 -12.06 22.63
C ALA A 654 -25.25 -11.62 23.84
N SER A 655 -26.55 -11.74 23.73
CA SER A 655 -27.45 -11.43 24.86
C SER A 655 -27.18 -12.32 26.07
N ARG A 656 -27.60 -11.86 27.26
CA ARG A 656 -27.39 -12.56 28.52
C ARG A 656 -27.85 -14.02 28.47
N HIS A 657 -28.98 -14.29 27.84
CA HIS A 657 -29.58 -15.64 27.75
C HIS A 657 -29.06 -16.47 26.57
N ALA A 658 -28.34 -15.88 25.64
CA ALA A 658 -27.80 -16.62 24.51
C ALA A 658 -26.67 -17.57 24.95
N ARG A 659 -26.57 -18.71 24.27
CA ARG A 659 -25.55 -19.75 24.52
C ARG A 659 -24.12 -19.28 24.16
N GLY A 660 -23.97 -18.38 23.21
CA GLY A 660 -22.71 -18.01 22.63
C GLY A 660 -22.34 -18.82 21.39
N THR A 661 -21.13 -18.67 20.90
CA THR A 661 -20.60 -19.34 19.70
C THR A 661 -19.63 -20.43 20.11
N ALA A 662 -19.67 -21.57 19.42
CA ALA A 662 -18.72 -22.65 19.66
C ALA A 662 -17.29 -22.18 19.30
N ILE A 663 -16.34 -22.43 20.20
CA ILE A 663 -14.93 -21.95 20.05
C ILE A 663 -14.23 -22.54 18.83
N VAL A 664 -14.65 -23.74 18.38
CA VAL A 664 -14.15 -24.36 17.12
C VAL A 664 -14.52 -23.55 15.86
N ASN A 665 -15.47 -22.62 15.94
CA ASN A 665 -15.79 -21.70 14.85
C ASN A 665 -14.92 -20.44 14.88
N LEU A 666 -14.22 -20.17 15.97
CA LEU A 666 -13.36 -19.01 16.16
C LEU A 666 -11.87 -19.36 16.04
N LEU A 667 -11.49 -20.58 16.47
CA LEU A 667 -10.13 -21.09 16.51
C LEU A 667 -10.01 -22.35 15.65
N PRO A 668 -8.92 -22.52 14.90
CA PRO A 668 -8.68 -23.70 14.07
C PRO A 668 -8.21 -24.89 14.91
N LEU A 669 -9.09 -25.42 15.77
CA LEU A 669 -8.81 -26.57 16.63
C LEU A 669 -8.84 -27.87 15.81
N GLU A 670 -7.92 -28.79 16.11
CA GLU A 670 -7.88 -30.13 15.51
C GLU A 670 -9.00 -31.02 16.08
N LYS A 671 -9.30 -32.09 15.36
CA LYS A 671 -10.36 -33.01 15.78
C LYS A 671 -9.98 -33.69 17.12
N GLY A 672 -10.82 -33.47 18.15
CA GLY A 672 -10.57 -33.98 19.52
C GLY A 672 -9.74 -33.05 20.41
N GLU A 673 -9.25 -31.92 19.90
CA GLU A 673 -8.59 -30.87 20.67
C GLU A 673 -9.64 -30.04 21.43
N THR A 674 -9.39 -29.80 22.71
CA THR A 674 -10.24 -28.98 23.58
C THR A 674 -9.42 -27.95 24.31
N ILE A 675 -10.07 -26.94 24.87
CA ILE A 675 -9.37 -25.87 25.63
C ILE A 675 -9.17 -26.36 27.06
N SER A 676 -7.94 -26.30 27.56
CA SER A 676 -7.54 -26.69 28.92
C SER A 676 -7.41 -25.49 29.87
N ALA A 677 -7.09 -24.32 29.36
CA ALA A 677 -6.97 -23.09 30.14
C ALA A 677 -7.22 -21.87 29.29
N VAL A 678 -7.70 -20.80 29.93
CA VAL A 678 -7.87 -19.49 29.28
C VAL A 678 -7.27 -18.42 30.18
N ILE A 679 -6.47 -17.52 29.62
CA ILE A 679 -5.82 -16.41 30.34
C ILE A 679 -6.09 -15.11 29.63
N ALA A 680 -6.64 -14.13 30.35
CA ALA A 680 -6.79 -12.75 29.86
C ALA A 680 -5.56 -11.93 30.23
N THR A 681 -5.02 -11.17 29.27
CA THR A 681 -3.89 -10.24 29.55
C THR A 681 -4.00 -8.99 28.70
N LYS A 682 -3.52 -7.87 29.19
CA LYS A 682 -3.45 -6.60 28.45
C LYS A 682 -2.15 -6.49 27.67
N ASP A 683 -1.06 -6.98 28.26
CA ASP A 683 0.32 -6.92 27.77
C ASP A 683 1.06 -8.23 28.06
N PHE A 684 2.30 -8.33 27.65
CA PHE A 684 3.16 -9.51 27.78
C PHE A 684 4.46 -9.17 28.49
N PRO A 685 4.42 -8.89 29.82
CA PRO A 685 5.62 -8.49 30.54
C PRO A 685 6.65 -9.64 30.64
N ALA A 686 7.93 -9.31 30.59
CA ALA A 686 9.03 -10.28 30.60
C ALA A 686 9.26 -10.91 31.98
N ASP A 687 8.85 -10.22 33.05
CA ASP A 687 8.98 -10.60 34.46
C ASP A 687 7.81 -11.42 34.99
N GLU A 688 6.76 -11.60 34.22
CA GLU A 688 5.64 -12.48 34.53
C GLU A 688 5.77 -13.84 33.81
N TYR A 689 5.34 -14.89 34.48
CA TYR A 689 5.52 -16.25 33.98
C TYR A 689 4.21 -17.03 33.96
N LEU A 690 4.12 -17.97 32.99
CA LEU A 690 3.11 -19.00 32.94
C LEU A 690 3.69 -20.33 33.40
N MET A 691 3.01 -21.00 34.33
CA MET A 691 3.31 -22.36 34.78
C MET A 691 2.33 -23.33 34.10
N PHE A 692 2.86 -24.35 33.45
CA PHE A 692 2.15 -25.39 32.73
C PHE A 692 2.23 -26.69 33.50
N ALA A 693 1.19 -27.50 33.45
CA ALA A 693 1.21 -28.85 33.98
C ALA A 693 0.51 -29.84 33.03
N THR A 694 1.10 -31.04 32.89
CA THR A 694 0.55 -32.11 32.07
C THR A 694 -0.02 -33.27 32.89
N GLU A 695 -0.85 -34.09 32.26
CA GLU A 695 -1.52 -35.23 32.86
C GLU A 695 -0.54 -36.25 33.47
N HIS A 696 0.67 -36.38 32.86
CA HIS A 696 1.76 -37.22 33.35
C HIS A 696 2.71 -36.55 34.35
N GLY A 697 2.36 -35.34 34.82
CA GLY A 697 3.08 -34.64 35.89
C GLY A 697 4.31 -33.87 35.46
N MET A 698 4.46 -33.60 34.19
CA MET A 698 5.47 -32.65 33.73
C MET A 698 5.01 -31.21 34.00
N VAL A 699 5.95 -30.31 34.33
CA VAL A 699 5.73 -28.90 34.56
C VAL A 699 6.72 -28.03 33.81
N LYS A 700 6.31 -26.87 33.43
CA LYS A 700 7.15 -25.94 32.68
C LYS A 700 6.81 -24.50 33.05
N LYS A 701 7.84 -23.65 33.24
CA LYS A 701 7.70 -22.22 33.48
C LYS A 701 8.21 -21.46 32.28
N THR A 702 7.43 -20.55 31.71
CA THR A 702 7.77 -19.77 30.52
C THR A 702 7.36 -18.32 30.71
N SER A 703 8.24 -17.34 30.32
CA SER A 703 7.90 -15.91 30.36
C SER A 703 6.73 -15.57 29.45
N MET A 704 5.86 -14.65 29.89
CA MET A 704 4.73 -14.13 29.12
C MET A 704 5.15 -13.52 27.80
N GLU A 705 6.29 -12.85 27.72
CA GLU A 705 6.84 -12.21 26.51
C GLU A 705 6.90 -13.18 25.31
N GLN A 706 7.19 -14.46 25.55
CA GLN A 706 7.29 -15.46 24.49
C GLN A 706 5.96 -15.74 23.77
N TYR A 707 4.84 -15.24 24.25
CA TYR A 707 3.50 -15.40 23.67
C TYR A 707 2.98 -14.14 22.97
N ASP A 708 3.74 -13.03 22.97
CA ASP A 708 3.35 -11.77 22.30
C ASP A 708 3.11 -11.95 20.79
N ARG A 709 3.92 -12.78 20.12
CA ARG A 709 3.79 -13.04 18.68
C ARG A 709 2.96 -14.25 18.32
N THR A 710 1.99 -14.64 19.16
CA THR A 710 1.11 -15.79 18.87
C THR A 710 0.26 -15.48 17.63
N ARG A 711 0.35 -16.38 16.63
CA ARG A 711 -0.45 -16.29 15.39
C ARG A 711 -1.87 -16.83 15.58
N ARG A 712 -2.79 -16.47 14.68
CA ARG A 712 -4.17 -16.96 14.70
C ARG A 712 -4.25 -18.49 14.51
N ASP A 713 -3.32 -19.08 13.75
CA ASP A 713 -3.23 -20.52 13.47
C ASP A 713 -2.70 -21.34 14.66
N GLY A 714 -2.41 -20.67 15.76
CA GLY A 714 -1.87 -21.27 16.96
C GLY A 714 -0.35 -21.34 16.98
N LEU A 715 0.19 -21.55 18.16
CA LEU A 715 1.62 -21.63 18.44
C LEU A 715 1.88 -22.74 19.44
N ILE A 716 2.95 -23.50 19.29
CA ILE A 716 3.32 -24.51 20.29
C ILE A 716 3.65 -23.81 21.60
N ALA A 717 2.88 -24.08 22.65
CA ALA A 717 3.08 -23.56 23.99
C ALA A 717 3.93 -24.52 24.86
N ILE A 718 3.82 -25.81 24.64
CA ILE A 718 4.59 -26.87 25.31
C ILE A 718 4.63 -28.09 24.39
N ASN A 719 5.80 -28.74 24.26
CA ASN A 719 5.88 -30.04 23.61
C ASN A 719 5.44 -31.14 24.59
N LEU A 720 4.50 -31.95 24.15
CA LEU A 720 3.98 -33.07 24.94
C LEU A 720 4.63 -34.37 24.53
N LYS A 721 4.74 -35.30 25.44
CA LYS A 721 5.10 -36.72 25.13
C LYS A 721 3.89 -37.43 24.54
N ASP A 722 4.15 -38.49 23.79
CA ASP A 722 3.06 -39.30 23.23
C ASP A 722 2.11 -39.77 24.34
N GLY A 723 0.81 -39.50 24.10
CA GLY A 723 -0.25 -39.87 25.06
C GLY A 723 -0.42 -38.93 26.25
N ASP A 724 0.42 -37.88 26.40
CA ASP A 724 0.29 -36.87 27.44
C ASP A 724 -0.65 -35.74 27.00
N ARG A 725 -1.24 -34.97 27.93
CA ARG A 725 -2.11 -33.85 27.66
C ARG A 725 -1.81 -32.68 28.58
N LEU A 726 -1.93 -31.45 28.06
CA LEU A 726 -1.94 -30.26 28.89
C LEU A 726 -3.23 -30.15 29.69
N ILE A 727 -3.10 -30.03 31.02
CA ILE A 727 -4.27 -30.01 31.92
C ILE A 727 -4.45 -28.69 32.64
N SER A 728 -3.39 -27.89 32.83
CA SER A 728 -3.44 -26.64 33.57
C SER A 728 -2.39 -25.64 33.11
N VAL A 729 -2.79 -24.37 33.00
CA VAL A 729 -1.87 -23.24 32.82
C VAL A 729 -2.28 -22.13 33.79
N ARG A 730 -1.34 -21.64 34.60
CA ARG A 730 -1.57 -20.58 35.60
C ARG A 730 -0.50 -19.51 35.49
N ARG A 731 -0.90 -18.26 35.71
CA ARG A 731 0.03 -17.15 35.92
C ARG A 731 0.66 -17.32 37.29
N VAL A 732 1.97 -17.25 37.38
CA VAL A 732 2.74 -17.41 38.62
C VAL A 732 3.65 -16.19 38.80
N ALA A 733 3.64 -15.61 40.01
CA ALA A 733 4.55 -14.56 40.44
C ALA A 733 5.71 -15.13 41.24
N GLN A 734 6.77 -14.35 41.33
CA GLN A 734 7.94 -14.74 42.12
C GLN A 734 7.58 -14.97 43.59
N GLY A 735 8.05 -16.08 44.16
CA GLY A 735 7.82 -16.44 45.58
C GLY A 735 6.50 -17.15 45.88
N GLU A 736 5.66 -17.43 44.86
CA GLU A 736 4.45 -18.23 45.03
C GLU A 736 4.76 -19.74 45.12
N ASN A 737 3.88 -20.46 45.82
CA ASN A 737 3.95 -21.93 45.86
C ASN A 737 2.96 -22.55 44.86
N VAL A 738 3.39 -23.61 44.21
CA VAL A 738 2.60 -24.43 43.30
C VAL A 738 2.19 -25.73 43.99
N ILE A 739 0.89 -26.09 43.86
CA ILE A 739 0.40 -27.37 44.36
C ILE A 739 -0.17 -28.21 43.23
N MET A 740 0.20 -29.50 43.18
CA MET A 740 -0.30 -30.45 42.19
C MET A 740 -0.92 -31.65 42.93
N VAL A 741 -2.00 -32.19 42.36
CA VAL A 741 -2.74 -33.31 42.96
C VAL A 741 -2.92 -34.42 41.95
N SER A 742 -2.74 -35.68 42.37
CA SER A 742 -2.97 -36.88 41.58
C SER A 742 -4.25 -37.59 41.90
N SER A 743 -4.77 -38.38 40.96
CA SER A 743 -5.96 -39.24 41.13
C SER A 743 -5.77 -40.29 42.21
N ALA A 744 -4.53 -40.61 42.58
CA ALA A 744 -4.21 -41.47 43.70
C ALA A 744 -4.33 -40.82 45.07
N GLY A 745 -4.92 -39.64 45.21
CA GLY A 745 -5.14 -38.94 46.45
C GLY A 745 -3.91 -38.37 47.11
N LYS A 746 -2.87 -38.08 46.35
CA LYS A 746 -1.62 -37.42 46.83
C LYS A 746 -1.52 -36.02 46.28
N ALA A 747 -0.97 -35.09 47.09
CA ALA A 747 -0.62 -33.73 46.71
C ALA A 747 0.83 -33.43 46.98
N ILE A 748 1.44 -32.64 46.13
CA ILE A 748 2.79 -32.09 46.32
C ILE A 748 2.78 -30.61 46.18
N MET A 749 3.40 -29.88 47.10
CA MET A 749 3.58 -28.42 47.02
C MET A 749 5.07 -28.11 47.02
N TRP A 750 5.46 -27.14 46.14
CA TRP A 750 6.82 -26.70 45.97
C TRP A 750 6.85 -25.22 45.51
N PRO A 751 7.93 -24.45 45.85
CA PRO A 751 8.06 -23.07 45.44
C PRO A 751 8.34 -22.93 43.92
N GLU A 752 7.82 -21.86 43.31
CA GLU A 752 7.88 -21.68 41.88
C GLU A 752 9.30 -21.62 41.27
N ASP A 753 10.30 -21.18 42.10
CA ASP A 753 11.70 -21.05 41.70
C ASP A 753 12.42 -22.39 41.49
N GLU A 754 11.86 -23.48 41.96
CA GLU A 754 12.34 -24.83 41.63
C GLU A 754 12.20 -25.16 40.12
N VAL A 755 11.39 -24.42 39.39
CA VAL A 755 11.28 -24.58 37.92
C VAL A 755 11.89 -23.34 37.24
N ARG A 756 13.06 -23.53 36.65
CA ARG A 756 13.70 -22.49 35.86
C ARG A 756 12.82 -22.10 34.67
N ALA A 757 12.88 -20.83 34.26
CA ALA A 757 12.26 -20.36 33.03
C ALA A 757 12.81 -21.09 31.79
N MET A 758 11.97 -21.52 30.91
CA MET A 758 12.30 -22.32 29.72
C MET A 758 11.57 -21.78 28.49
N GLY A 759 12.15 -22.04 27.30
CA GLY A 759 11.53 -21.68 26.03
C GLY A 759 10.24 -22.47 25.73
N ARG A 760 9.40 -21.96 24.82
CA ARG A 760 8.09 -22.53 24.45
C ARG A 760 8.17 -23.97 23.97
N GLY A 761 9.13 -24.33 23.10
CA GLY A 761 9.29 -25.65 22.48
C GLY A 761 9.92 -26.71 23.39
N THR A 762 9.90 -26.55 24.72
CA THR A 762 10.40 -27.54 25.66
C THR A 762 9.28 -28.40 26.26
N MET A 763 9.62 -29.61 26.69
CA MET A 763 8.69 -30.52 27.38
C MET A 763 8.55 -30.23 28.88
N GLY A 764 9.44 -29.38 29.44
CA GLY A 764 9.47 -29.09 30.86
C GLY A 764 10.28 -30.12 31.67
N VAL A 765 10.04 -30.12 32.98
CA VAL A 765 10.67 -30.98 33.98
C VAL A 765 9.61 -31.70 34.79
N ARG A 766 9.99 -32.75 35.53
CA ARG A 766 9.06 -33.49 36.37
C ARG A 766 8.62 -32.65 37.57
N GLY A 767 7.34 -32.29 37.69
CA GLY A 767 6.78 -31.60 38.83
C GLY A 767 6.23 -32.55 39.89
N MET A 768 5.55 -33.60 39.49
CA MET A 768 5.04 -34.66 40.37
C MET A 768 5.35 -36.05 39.77
N ASN A 769 5.74 -37.01 40.60
CA ASN A 769 5.88 -38.41 40.25
C ASN A 769 4.66 -39.19 40.65
N ALA A 770 3.60 -39.14 39.80
CA ALA A 770 2.40 -39.94 40.02
C ALA A 770 2.69 -41.43 39.71
N PRO A 771 2.03 -42.39 40.41
CA PRO A 771 2.06 -43.81 40.04
C PRO A 771 1.65 -44.06 38.59
N ALA A 772 2.06 -45.18 37.99
CA ALA A 772 1.82 -45.45 36.58
C ALA A 772 0.35 -45.53 36.18
N ASP A 773 -0.51 -45.88 37.12
CA ASP A 773 -1.95 -46.02 37.04
C ASP A 773 -2.72 -44.76 37.47
N ALA A 774 -2.01 -43.70 37.86
CA ALA A 774 -2.60 -42.43 38.34
C ALA A 774 -2.21 -41.25 37.47
N LYS A 775 -3.15 -40.33 37.31
CA LYS A 775 -3.01 -39.12 36.54
C LYS A 775 -2.91 -37.91 37.45
N VAL A 776 -2.21 -36.88 37.04
CA VAL A 776 -2.31 -35.56 37.67
C VAL A 776 -3.63 -34.90 37.25
N LEU A 777 -4.42 -34.47 38.23
CA LEU A 777 -5.75 -33.90 38.01
C LEU A 777 -5.72 -32.37 37.76
N GLY A 778 -4.73 -31.69 38.31
CA GLY A 778 -4.59 -30.24 38.19
C GLY A 778 -3.38 -29.71 38.90
N MET A 779 -3.08 -28.45 38.59
CA MET A 779 -2.09 -27.62 39.22
C MET A 779 -2.72 -26.25 39.52
N GLU A 780 -2.50 -25.77 40.73
CA GLU A 780 -2.98 -24.45 41.18
C GLU A 780 -1.88 -23.70 41.92
N ILE A 781 -2.06 -22.41 42.11
CA ILE A 781 -1.17 -21.58 42.94
C ILE A 781 -1.72 -21.60 44.35
N ALA A 782 -0.88 -22.07 45.28
CA ALA A 782 -1.20 -22.19 46.68
C ALA A 782 -1.01 -20.86 47.42
N ARG A 783 -2.06 -20.30 48.00
CA ARG A 783 -2.04 -19.09 48.77
C ARG A 783 -2.29 -19.33 50.26
N PRO A 784 -1.62 -18.63 51.17
CA PRO A 784 -1.68 -18.94 52.60
C PRO A 784 -3.07 -19.02 53.23
N GLU A 785 -4.01 -18.22 52.81
CA GLU A 785 -5.35 -18.11 53.40
C GLU A 785 -6.43 -18.87 52.60
N THR A 786 -6.03 -19.92 51.87
CA THR A 786 -6.95 -20.69 51.05
C THR A 786 -6.93 -22.18 51.42
N ASP A 787 -7.95 -22.91 51.01
CA ASP A 787 -8.08 -24.33 51.22
C ASP A 787 -7.92 -25.10 49.90
N LEU A 788 -7.35 -26.29 49.97
CA LEU A 788 -7.43 -27.25 48.88
C LEU A 788 -8.72 -28.08 49.00
N PHE A 789 -9.69 -27.84 48.13
CA PHE A 789 -10.87 -28.69 47.94
C PHE A 789 -10.53 -29.87 47.04
N VAL A 790 -10.91 -31.07 47.45
CA VAL A 790 -10.75 -32.31 46.67
C VAL A 790 -12.05 -33.11 46.74
N ILE A 791 -12.41 -33.80 45.63
CA ILE A 791 -13.59 -34.64 45.53
C ILE A 791 -13.32 -35.93 44.75
N THR A 792 -13.89 -37.05 45.22
CA THR A 792 -13.77 -38.35 44.55
C THR A 792 -14.86 -38.57 43.51
N GLU A 793 -14.67 -39.56 42.63
CA GLU A 793 -15.65 -39.95 41.59
C GLU A 793 -17.04 -40.23 42.13
N LYS A 794 -17.15 -40.74 43.33
CA LYS A 794 -18.44 -41.08 44.01
C LYS A 794 -18.95 -39.98 44.92
N GLY A 795 -18.48 -38.71 44.74
CA GLY A 795 -19.01 -37.52 45.39
C GLY A 795 -18.59 -37.29 46.85
N TYR A 796 -17.56 -37.96 47.33
CA TYR A 796 -16.99 -37.68 48.66
C TYR A 796 -15.89 -36.61 48.54
N GLY A 797 -15.97 -35.55 49.29
CA GLY A 797 -15.05 -34.41 49.22
C GLY A 797 -14.76 -33.79 50.59
N LYS A 798 -13.80 -32.94 50.62
CA LYS A 798 -13.40 -32.10 51.79
C LYS A 798 -12.58 -30.92 51.35
N ARG A 799 -12.46 -29.95 52.23
CA ARG A 799 -11.47 -28.87 52.14
C ARG A 799 -10.38 -29.04 53.22
N THR A 800 -9.14 -28.72 52.90
CA THR A 800 -7.99 -28.78 53.80
C THR A 800 -7.17 -27.51 53.66
N PRO A 801 -6.83 -26.79 54.77
CA PRO A 801 -6.04 -25.58 54.72
C PRO A 801 -4.67 -25.82 54.02
N ILE A 802 -4.26 -24.87 53.15
CA ILE A 802 -2.96 -24.98 52.45
C ILE A 802 -1.78 -25.06 53.43
N SER A 803 -1.91 -24.46 54.64
CA SER A 803 -0.92 -24.49 55.71
C SER A 803 -0.60 -25.91 56.20
N GLU A 804 -1.48 -26.89 55.99
CA GLU A 804 -1.20 -28.31 56.34
C GLU A 804 -0.32 -29.01 55.33
N TYR A 805 -0.03 -28.44 54.12
CA TYR A 805 0.83 -29.06 53.15
C TYR A 805 2.25 -28.54 53.27
N PRO A 806 3.21 -29.46 53.64
CA PRO A 806 4.61 -29.06 53.71
C PRO A 806 5.14 -28.78 52.29
N SER A 807 6.03 -27.79 52.19
CA SER A 807 6.77 -27.56 50.96
C SER A 807 7.83 -28.65 50.74
N HIS A 808 7.87 -29.21 49.57
CA HIS A 808 8.79 -30.28 49.14
C HIS A 808 9.55 -29.84 47.92
N HIS A 809 10.56 -30.63 47.57
CA HIS A 809 11.17 -30.51 46.24
C HIS A 809 10.25 -31.10 45.16
N ARG A 810 10.20 -30.48 43.98
CA ARG A 810 9.46 -30.97 42.82
C ARG A 810 9.90 -32.39 42.42
N GLY A 811 9.00 -33.12 41.71
CA GLY A 811 9.27 -34.46 41.20
C GLY A 811 9.16 -35.60 42.23
N GLY A 812 8.74 -35.31 43.45
CA GLY A 812 8.39 -36.27 44.49
C GLY A 812 7.00 -36.88 44.28
N GLN A 813 6.66 -37.88 45.06
CA GLN A 813 5.30 -38.47 45.06
C GLN A 813 4.27 -37.68 45.84
N GLY A 814 4.70 -36.71 46.67
CA GLY A 814 3.85 -35.90 47.53
C GLY A 814 3.32 -36.65 48.74
N VAL A 815 2.44 -36.01 49.49
CA VAL A 815 1.81 -36.49 50.71
C VAL A 815 0.35 -36.82 50.46
N PHE A 816 -0.27 -37.66 51.26
CA PHE A 816 -1.70 -37.92 51.15
C PHE A 816 -2.50 -36.64 51.40
N THR A 817 -3.42 -36.36 50.51
CA THR A 817 -4.42 -35.29 50.65
C THR A 817 -5.78 -35.88 51.05
N ILE A 818 -6.08 -37.11 50.70
CA ILE A 818 -7.29 -37.82 51.09
C ILE A 818 -6.95 -39.31 51.11
N THR A 819 -7.54 -40.05 52.09
CA THR A 819 -7.43 -41.51 52.19
C THR A 819 -8.47 -42.15 51.25
N MET A 820 -7.99 -42.87 50.24
CA MET A 820 -8.83 -43.53 49.25
C MET A 820 -9.34 -44.87 49.74
N THR A 821 -10.57 -45.21 49.37
CA THR A 821 -11.16 -46.55 49.63
C THR A 821 -11.94 -47.01 48.40
N GLU A 822 -12.07 -48.27 48.12
CA GLU A 822 -12.84 -48.83 47.00
C GLU A 822 -14.25 -48.31 46.93
N LYS A 823 -14.91 -48.04 48.10
CA LYS A 823 -16.26 -47.49 48.18
C LYS A 823 -16.39 -46.02 47.71
N LYS A 824 -15.28 -45.27 47.70
CA LYS A 824 -15.27 -43.85 47.38
C LYS A 824 -14.75 -43.52 45.99
N GLY A 825 -14.17 -44.46 45.31
CA GLY A 825 -13.57 -44.32 43.99
C GLY A 825 -12.24 -43.53 43.99
N LEU A 826 -11.70 -43.24 42.83
CA LEU A 826 -10.49 -42.40 42.67
C LEU A 826 -10.84 -40.91 42.91
N LEU A 827 -9.80 -40.10 43.12
CA LEU A 827 -9.96 -38.66 43.17
C LEU A 827 -10.28 -38.12 41.74
N ALA A 828 -11.34 -37.34 41.63
CA ALA A 828 -11.85 -36.85 40.32
C ALA A 828 -11.43 -35.43 40.03
N ALA A 829 -11.45 -34.54 41.03
CA ALA A 829 -11.14 -33.11 40.81
C ALA A 829 -10.55 -32.43 42.05
N MET A 830 -9.87 -31.33 41.82
CA MET A 830 -9.29 -30.46 42.85
C MET A 830 -9.47 -28.99 42.50
N LYS A 831 -9.56 -28.12 43.52
CA LYS A 831 -9.59 -26.67 43.36
C LYS A 831 -9.05 -25.96 44.59
N ILE A 832 -8.36 -24.84 44.41
CA ILE A 832 -8.04 -23.91 45.49
C ILE A 832 -9.28 -23.01 45.71
N VAL A 833 -9.77 -22.96 46.92
CA VAL A 833 -11.01 -22.25 47.28
C VAL A 833 -10.80 -21.34 48.49
N GLY A 834 -11.50 -20.21 48.51
CA GLY A 834 -11.64 -19.35 49.69
C GLY A 834 -12.92 -19.70 50.48
N SER A 835 -12.98 -19.29 51.73
CA SER A 835 -14.14 -19.53 52.61
C SER A 835 -15.46 -19.02 52.02
N ASP A 836 -15.41 -17.89 51.31
CA ASP A 836 -16.59 -17.20 50.76
C ASP A 836 -16.98 -17.69 49.36
N ASP A 837 -16.26 -18.66 48.78
CA ASP A 837 -16.52 -19.16 47.44
C ASP A 837 -17.71 -20.11 47.41
N GLU A 838 -18.33 -20.22 46.27
CA GLU A 838 -19.27 -21.29 45.93
C GLU A 838 -18.67 -22.14 44.82
N ILE A 839 -18.89 -23.44 44.85
CA ILE A 839 -18.42 -24.35 43.83
C ILE A 839 -19.57 -25.04 43.11
N MET A 840 -19.36 -25.36 41.89
CA MET A 840 -20.22 -26.23 41.07
C MET A 840 -19.47 -27.53 40.81
N ILE A 841 -20.17 -28.64 41.12
CA ILE A 841 -19.69 -29.99 40.94
C ILE A 841 -20.53 -30.63 39.87
N MET A 842 -19.88 -31.28 38.88
CA MET A 842 -20.58 -31.94 37.76
C MET A 842 -20.26 -33.40 37.67
N SER A 843 -21.26 -34.19 37.35
CA SER A 843 -21.10 -35.62 37.02
C SER A 843 -21.03 -35.87 35.52
N GLU A 844 -20.64 -37.08 35.09
CA GLU A 844 -20.55 -37.51 33.70
C GLU A 844 -21.91 -37.47 32.97
N GLU A 845 -23.00 -37.82 33.67
CA GLU A 845 -24.37 -37.74 33.14
C GLU A 845 -24.94 -36.29 33.11
N GLY A 846 -24.14 -35.29 33.51
CA GLY A 846 -24.52 -33.87 33.44
C GLY A 846 -25.29 -33.32 34.64
N VAL A 847 -25.38 -34.05 35.75
CA VAL A 847 -25.98 -33.55 37.00
C VAL A 847 -25.03 -32.51 37.63
N VAL A 848 -25.51 -31.32 37.86
CA VAL A 848 -24.75 -30.19 38.43
C VAL A 848 -25.29 -29.83 39.83
N VAL A 849 -24.39 -29.82 40.81
CA VAL A 849 -24.69 -29.37 42.19
C VAL A 849 -23.91 -28.11 42.49
N ARG A 850 -24.57 -27.04 42.96
CA ARG A 850 -23.95 -25.80 43.43
C ARG A 850 -24.02 -25.78 44.95
N THR A 851 -22.87 -25.59 45.60
CA THR A 851 -22.76 -25.56 47.05
C THR A 851 -21.77 -24.47 47.53
N SER A 852 -22.04 -23.88 48.71
CA SER A 852 -21.08 -22.98 49.36
C SER A 852 -19.91 -23.78 49.92
N VAL A 853 -18.67 -23.24 49.78
CA VAL A 853 -17.46 -23.82 50.35
C VAL A 853 -17.51 -23.84 51.89
N GLU A 854 -18.17 -22.85 52.53
CA GLU A 854 -18.39 -22.79 53.98
C GLU A 854 -19.16 -24.03 54.48
N GLY A 855 -20.12 -24.57 53.68
CA GLY A 855 -20.89 -25.76 54.01
C GLY A 855 -20.12 -27.09 53.87
N ILE A 856 -18.87 -27.04 53.35
CA ILE A 856 -18.04 -28.24 53.17
C ILE A 856 -17.09 -28.38 54.36
N SER A 857 -17.06 -29.56 54.93
CA SER A 857 -16.23 -29.87 56.12
C SER A 857 -14.74 -29.62 55.85
N GLU A 858 -14.12 -28.81 56.70
CA GLU A 858 -12.67 -28.64 56.81
C GLU A 858 -12.11 -29.84 57.60
N LEU A 859 -11.22 -30.55 56.95
CA LEU A 859 -10.67 -31.81 57.49
C LEU A 859 -9.18 -31.92 57.15
N GLY A 860 -8.44 -32.49 58.09
CA GLY A 860 -7.01 -32.77 57.92
C GLY A 860 -6.69 -33.70 56.73
N ARG A 861 -5.45 -33.66 56.26
CA ARG A 861 -4.96 -34.33 55.01
C ARG A 861 -5.29 -35.83 54.96
N SER A 862 -5.10 -36.60 55.99
CA SER A 862 -5.24 -38.05 56.01
C SER A 862 -6.69 -38.55 56.20
N THR A 863 -7.69 -37.68 56.18
CA THR A 863 -9.09 -38.07 56.36
C THR A 863 -9.71 -38.55 55.03
N GLN A 864 -10.85 -39.22 55.12
CA GLN A 864 -11.57 -39.82 53.97
C GLN A 864 -12.58 -38.89 53.31
N GLY A 865 -12.79 -37.65 53.82
CA GLY A 865 -13.80 -36.72 53.34
C GLY A 865 -15.25 -37.15 53.69
N VAL A 866 -16.20 -36.26 53.43
CA VAL A 866 -17.63 -36.42 53.63
C VAL A 866 -18.36 -36.45 52.28
N ARG A 867 -19.63 -36.88 52.25
CA ARG A 867 -20.43 -36.86 51.03
C ARG A 867 -20.87 -35.42 50.73
N VAL A 868 -20.39 -34.89 49.62
CA VAL A 868 -20.66 -33.52 49.13
C VAL A 868 -21.73 -33.57 48.03
N MET A 869 -21.69 -34.63 47.18
CA MET A 869 -22.67 -34.83 46.12
C MET A 869 -23.17 -36.29 46.13
N ASN A 870 -24.48 -36.49 45.93
CA ASN A 870 -25.05 -37.80 45.69
C ASN A 870 -24.89 -38.12 44.17
N VAL A 871 -24.15 -39.19 43.86
CA VAL A 871 -23.90 -39.66 42.53
C VAL A 871 -24.61 -41.00 42.30
N ALA A 872 -25.30 -41.18 41.17
CA ALA A 872 -25.98 -42.44 40.83
C ALA A 872 -24.96 -43.61 40.69
N GLU A 873 -25.42 -44.85 40.73
CA GLU A 873 -24.54 -46.04 40.73
C GLU A 873 -23.64 -46.12 39.51
N ASN A 874 -24.11 -45.65 38.33
CA ASN A 874 -23.41 -45.68 37.06
C ASN A 874 -22.81 -44.35 36.69
N ASP A 875 -22.95 -43.29 37.52
CA ASP A 875 -22.44 -41.95 37.26
C ASP A 875 -21.16 -41.69 38.08
N ARG A 876 -20.40 -40.66 37.72
CA ARG A 876 -19.18 -40.22 38.43
C ARG A 876 -18.97 -38.72 38.32
N VAL A 877 -18.39 -38.13 39.35
CA VAL A 877 -17.96 -36.74 39.32
C VAL A 877 -16.81 -36.60 38.30
N THR A 878 -16.88 -35.60 37.43
CA THR A 878 -15.88 -35.34 36.38
C THR A 878 -15.21 -34.01 36.50
N ALA A 879 -15.86 -32.96 37.06
CA ALA A 879 -15.32 -31.62 37.12
C ALA A 879 -15.82 -30.82 38.32
N VAL A 880 -15.02 -29.82 38.72
CA VAL A 880 -15.36 -28.79 39.72
C VAL A 880 -14.93 -27.43 39.20
N ALA A 881 -15.81 -26.45 39.32
CA ALA A 881 -15.53 -25.04 39.00
C ALA A 881 -15.93 -24.13 40.17
N ILE A 882 -15.27 -23.01 40.34
CA ILE A 882 -15.68 -21.95 41.27
C ILE A 882 -16.83 -21.20 40.60
N ALA A 883 -17.96 -21.09 41.27
CA ALA A 883 -19.08 -20.29 40.78
C ALA A 883 -18.71 -18.81 40.90
N ALA A 884 -18.86 -18.08 39.78
CA ALA A 884 -18.53 -16.67 39.75
C ALA A 884 -19.46 -15.88 40.72
N HIS A 885 -18.90 -15.44 41.83
CA HIS A 885 -19.53 -14.42 42.69
C HIS A 885 -19.06 -13.03 42.26
N GLY A 886 -19.99 -12.06 42.25
CA GLY A 886 -19.58 -10.65 42.20
C GLY A 886 -18.72 -10.36 43.46
N LYS A 887 -17.44 -10.23 43.28
CA LYS A 887 -16.47 -9.97 44.36
C LYS A 887 -16.92 -8.75 45.16
N LYS A 888 -17.24 -8.94 46.46
CA LYS A 888 -17.08 -7.85 47.42
C LYS A 888 -15.64 -7.36 47.33
N LYS A 889 -15.45 -6.07 47.07
CA LYS A 889 -14.14 -5.39 47.15
C LYS A 889 -13.41 -5.83 48.43
N ARG A 890 -12.39 -6.67 48.33
CA ARG A 890 -11.25 -6.60 49.26
C ARG A 890 -10.31 -5.57 48.69
N ALA A 891 -10.32 -4.41 49.31
CA ALA A 891 -9.32 -3.37 49.11
C ALA A 891 -7.94 -3.98 49.36
N ALA A 892 -7.08 -4.06 48.35
CA ALA A 892 -5.68 -4.05 48.57
C ALA A 892 -5.30 -2.59 48.80
N ASN A 893 -5.03 -2.26 50.07
CA ASN A 893 -4.32 -1.03 50.43
C ASN A 893 -2.91 -1.11 49.82
N ALA A 894 -2.65 -0.35 48.81
CA ALA A 894 -1.37 0.28 48.52
C ALA A 894 -1.63 1.40 47.51
N ASP A 895 -1.30 2.61 47.98
CA ASP A 895 -1.13 3.88 47.31
C ASP A 895 -2.34 4.76 47.02
N GLY A 896 -2.42 5.76 47.90
CA GLY A 896 -2.85 7.13 47.81
C GLY A 896 -3.61 7.61 46.56
N ALA A 897 -4.95 7.72 46.68
CA ALA A 897 -5.73 8.72 45.95
C ALA A 897 -6.93 9.10 46.83
N GLU A 898 -7.09 10.37 47.03
CA GLU A 898 -8.11 11.02 47.86
C GLU A 898 -9.54 10.58 47.51
N GLU A 899 -10.33 10.36 48.59
CA GLU A 899 -11.77 10.23 48.51
C GLU A 899 -12.39 11.57 48.08
N VAL A 900 -13.07 11.57 46.93
CA VAL A 900 -14.04 12.61 46.59
C VAL A 900 -15.41 12.13 47.02
N ASP A 901 -15.98 12.86 47.94
CA ASP A 901 -17.30 12.69 48.57
C ASP A 901 -18.41 12.85 47.50
N GLU A 902 -19.17 11.78 47.21
CA GLU A 902 -20.29 11.72 46.26
C GLU A 902 -21.63 12.24 46.89
N SER A 903 -21.61 13.29 47.70
CA SER A 903 -22.84 13.89 48.24
C SER A 903 -23.27 15.21 47.59
N SER A 904 -22.66 15.61 46.42
CA SER A 904 -22.99 16.90 45.80
C SER A 904 -23.42 16.86 44.32
N ILE A 905 -24.03 15.78 43.87
CA ILE A 905 -24.64 15.74 42.52
C ILE A 905 -26.10 15.33 42.57
N ASP A 906 -26.91 16.10 43.31
CA ASP A 906 -28.36 16.02 43.30
C ASP A 906 -29.09 17.38 43.32
N GLU A 907 -28.39 18.47 42.92
CA GLU A 907 -29.02 19.77 42.71
C GLU A 907 -28.54 20.44 41.44
N MET A 908 -28.94 19.92 40.24
CA MET A 908 -29.01 20.69 39.02
C MET A 908 -29.75 19.91 37.92
N GLU A 909 -31.06 19.66 38.08
CA GLU A 909 -32.03 19.51 37.02
C GLU A 909 -33.41 20.02 37.55
N GLU A 910 -33.65 21.28 37.35
CA GLU A 910 -34.94 21.92 37.01
C GLU A 910 -34.76 22.83 35.82
#